data_671de29339ec5b2072a022e82ee5e0c8
#
_entry.id   671de29339ec5b2072a022e82ee5e0c8
#
_cell.length_a   1.000
_cell.length_b   1.000
_cell.length_c   1.000
_cell.angle_alpha   90.00
_cell.angle_beta   90.00
_cell.angle_gamma   90.00
#
_symmetry.space_group_name_H-M   'P 1'
#
loop_
_entity.id
_entity.type
_entity.pdbx_description
1 polymer ?
#
loop_
_entity_poly.entity_id
_entity_poly.type
_entity_poly.pdbx_seq_one_letter_code
_entity_poly.pdbx_strand_id
1 'polypeptide(L)'
;MRKLVTIMALVLMTLMAPTAGAQGIFDTYFAKAQAFAHDFPSEKVHLHFDNSSYYQGDTIWYKAYVVNDADNKPSLISKPLYVEFVDQLGNVMDRQIVKLHNGEGEGQISLANTFFTGFYEVRAYTKWMLSFGPNPPYFSRVIPVYRRPLSTSDTSRSIATYRMDDSMKQRPKQKVRKLSVRFFPEGGNLIEGVASTVGFETLSEDSGWVDISGFILDENGKKSIPVATIHDGIGSFTVKPGSKPVQVAMTFQGKDYKFTLPQAQPKGYVLSAITRDSLIEVSIKRNAQTTPEQLALFVFSHSTPCTYVPIDFGDKLQRNVRILTSDLPGGVTRLALVNANGNTLADRFCFVYPNNTLNLQAQADSKLYAPYRKANCVLRLTDGSGQPVRDASVSVAVRDGVDTDYREYEDNIFTDLLLTSELKGYINRPGYYFTDRSAGRRHMLDNLLLVRGWRKYDLDEALGKKTFDPKYLPEPNLNLYGHIDSWYGKSQAGIGITVLAQRDTLYVTGSTRADSLGNFVIPLDDFYGKMESLIQTRRDNKKFNRNALVSLYRTFEPDMRVLDFSETNPVWDEPADTTALEQSIDSLATVLKGDSVHMISEIVVKAKYKRKSLLKDTETFERDIIGYYNIRQFIDKMRDEGKFVPDDMAWLMHTVNPNIDRDGLRYRVDSLKYSANGKDISLPFLKGCNDMIETALLYRDKTGLKSLNFDKNFRVKETDMVDIFTNNRTADVDTISQTQLRRMAVRCDFTMNERWNPSGVFAPTHGIRRTIIQGYNEPAQFYSPQYADISVLDVPDDTRRTLYWNPSARTDANGEVHIELYNGRNMSYLNVSAEAIADGRPAAVTYMSYPKEQK
;
A
#
# COMPACT_ATOMS: atom_id res chain seq x y z
N MET A 1 -2.65 -35.59 -30.06
CA MET A 1 -1.85 -35.64 -28.84
C MET A 1 -2.60 -35.34 -27.51
N ARG A 2 -3.78 -34.72 -27.50
CA ARG A 2 -4.58 -34.49 -26.26
C ARG A 2 -5.30 -35.74 -25.68
N LYS A 3 -5.47 -36.82 -26.42
CA LYS A 3 -6.14 -38.04 -25.95
C LYS A 3 -5.19 -39.10 -25.33
N LEU A 4 -3.88 -38.94 -25.46
CA LEU A 4 -2.89 -39.89 -24.88
C LEU A 4 -2.47 -39.50 -23.45
N VAL A 5 -2.54 -38.22 -23.07
CA VAL A 5 -2.19 -37.77 -21.75
C VAL A 5 -3.27 -38.15 -20.71
N THR A 6 -4.54 -38.19 -21.12
CA THR A 6 -5.65 -38.58 -20.24
C THR A 6 -5.66 -40.06 -19.89
N ILE A 7 -5.06 -40.93 -20.73
CA ILE A 7 -5.02 -42.38 -20.48
C ILE A 7 -3.83 -42.77 -19.57
N MET A 8 -2.72 -42.02 -19.58
CA MET A 8 -1.60 -42.32 -18.70
C MET A 8 -1.85 -41.85 -17.24
N ALA A 9 -2.70 -40.84 -17.02
CA ALA A 9 -3.13 -40.47 -15.68
C ALA A 9 -4.08 -41.47 -15.02
N LEU A 10 -4.80 -42.25 -15.80
CA LEU A 10 -5.76 -43.28 -15.32
C LEU A 10 -5.08 -44.60 -14.91
N VAL A 11 -3.87 -44.90 -15.39
CA VAL A 11 -3.21 -46.20 -15.16
C VAL A 11 -2.31 -46.20 -13.92
N LEU A 12 -1.93 -45.05 -13.39
CA LEU A 12 -1.18 -44.96 -12.11
C LEU A 12 -2.06 -44.90 -10.85
N MET A 13 -3.37 -44.87 -10.98
CA MET A 13 -4.32 -44.83 -9.84
C MET A 13 -4.74 -46.20 -9.30
N THR A 14 -4.24 -47.32 -9.83
CA THR A 14 -4.79 -48.65 -9.50
C THR A 14 -3.96 -49.48 -8.50
N LEU A 15 -3.10 -48.91 -7.71
CA LEU A 15 -2.30 -49.67 -6.73
C LEU A 15 -2.25 -49.16 -5.31
N MET A 16 -3.36 -48.57 -4.79
CA MET A 16 -3.64 -48.51 -3.34
C MET A 16 -5.15 -48.34 -3.17
N ALA A 17 -5.84 -49.34 -2.74
CA ALA A 17 -7.26 -49.26 -2.40
C ALA A 17 -7.41 -48.49 -1.04
N PRO A 18 -7.89 -47.25 -1.03
CA PRO A 18 -8.44 -46.63 0.16
C PRO A 18 -9.90 -46.98 0.28
N THR A 19 -10.42 -47.06 1.49
CA THR A 19 -11.83 -47.28 1.78
C THR A 19 -12.72 -46.31 0.95
N ALA A 20 -13.54 -46.85 0.08
CA ALA A 20 -14.30 -46.14 -0.98
C ALA A 20 -15.21 -44.98 -0.49
N GLY A 21 -15.39 -44.79 0.82
CA GLY A 21 -16.17 -43.67 1.38
C GLY A 21 -15.40 -42.39 1.69
N ALA A 22 -14.07 -42.48 1.92
CA ALA A 22 -13.27 -41.32 2.31
C ALA A 22 -12.80 -40.47 1.12
N GLN A 23 -12.52 -41.12 0.01
CA GLN A 23 -12.08 -40.46 -1.21
C GLN A 23 -13.18 -39.54 -1.78
N GLY A 24 -14.43 -39.97 -1.74
CA GLY A 24 -15.57 -39.19 -2.28
C GLY A 24 -15.83 -37.88 -1.52
N ILE A 25 -15.49 -37.76 -0.20
CA ILE A 25 -15.73 -36.51 0.51
C ILE A 25 -14.70 -35.44 0.14
N PHE A 26 -13.43 -35.82 0.01
CA PHE A 26 -12.36 -34.88 -0.37
C PHE A 26 -12.46 -34.47 -1.84
N ASP A 27 -12.93 -35.40 -2.73
CA ASP A 27 -13.32 -35.07 -4.11
C ASP A 27 -14.40 -33.98 -4.12
N THR A 28 -15.40 -34.10 -3.24
CA THR A 28 -16.45 -33.10 -3.10
C THR A 28 -15.92 -31.75 -2.65
N TYR A 29 -15.04 -31.71 -1.65
CA TYR A 29 -14.42 -30.45 -1.20
C TYR A 29 -13.53 -29.84 -2.28
N PHE A 30 -12.77 -30.66 -2.98
CA PHE A 30 -11.91 -30.19 -4.06
C PHE A 30 -12.73 -29.61 -5.22
N ALA A 31 -13.81 -30.30 -5.64
CA ALA A 31 -14.70 -29.79 -6.67
C ALA A 31 -15.38 -28.48 -6.27
N LYS A 32 -15.79 -28.34 -5.00
CA LYS A 32 -16.33 -27.06 -4.48
C LYS A 32 -15.30 -25.94 -4.51
N ALA A 33 -14.05 -26.23 -4.11
CA ALA A 33 -12.98 -25.25 -4.15
C ALA A 33 -12.66 -24.81 -5.60
N GLN A 34 -12.69 -25.75 -6.56
CA GLN A 34 -12.55 -25.43 -7.98
C GLN A 34 -13.70 -24.55 -8.49
N ALA A 35 -14.94 -24.90 -8.14
CA ALA A 35 -16.12 -24.11 -8.49
C ALA A 35 -16.02 -22.69 -7.87
N PHE A 36 -15.62 -22.57 -6.61
CA PHE A 36 -15.43 -21.30 -5.94
C PHE A 36 -14.40 -20.42 -6.65
N ALA A 37 -13.23 -20.98 -6.99
CA ALA A 37 -12.18 -20.24 -7.70
C ALA A 37 -12.61 -19.81 -9.12
N HIS A 38 -13.46 -20.60 -9.77
CA HIS A 38 -14.03 -20.29 -11.09
C HIS A 38 -15.10 -19.21 -11.01
N ASP A 39 -16.04 -19.33 -10.06
CA ASP A 39 -17.22 -18.46 -9.96
C ASP A 39 -16.88 -17.11 -9.33
N PHE A 40 -15.87 -17.08 -8.47
CA PHE A 40 -15.39 -15.90 -7.76
C PHE A 40 -13.88 -15.67 -7.98
N PRO A 41 -13.45 -15.40 -9.22
CA PRO A 41 -12.04 -15.15 -9.51
C PRO A 41 -11.58 -13.86 -8.82
N SER A 42 -10.48 -13.92 -8.09
CA SER A 42 -9.92 -12.77 -7.39
C SER A 42 -8.88 -12.02 -8.23
N GLU A 43 -8.66 -10.75 -7.89
CA GLU A 43 -7.73 -9.84 -8.55
C GLU A 43 -6.56 -9.47 -7.64
N LYS A 44 -5.42 -9.11 -8.25
CA LYS A 44 -4.28 -8.46 -7.63
C LYS A 44 -3.98 -7.16 -8.33
N VAL A 45 -3.49 -6.19 -7.58
CA VAL A 45 -3.04 -4.89 -8.11
C VAL A 45 -1.58 -4.70 -7.76
N HIS A 46 -0.79 -4.25 -8.73
CA HIS A 46 0.56 -3.75 -8.56
C HIS A 46 0.68 -2.35 -9.12
N LEU A 47 1.40 -1.45 -8.42
CA LEU A 47 1.74 -0.12 -8.92
C LEU A 47 3.26 0.04 -9.05
N HIS A 48 3.72 0.35 -10.27
CA HIS A 48 5.08 0.80 -10.53
C HIS A 48 5.13 2.33 -10.47
N PHE A 49 6.02 2.89 -9.64
CA PHE A 49 6.19 4.33 -9.46
C PHE A 49 7.44 4.84 -10.17
N ASP A 50 7.38 6.10 -10.63
CA ASP A 50 8.53 6.75 -11.26
C ASP A 50 9.70 6.97 -10.29
N ASN A 51 9.44 7.09 -8.98
CA ASN A 51 10.47 7.28 -7.97
C ASN A 51 10.10 6.55 -6.65
N SER A 52 11.07 6.37 -5.77
CA SER A 52 10.89 5.76 -4.45
C SER A 52 10.65 6.78 -3.33
N SER A 53 10.93 8.05 -3.59
CA SER A 53 10.73 9.18 -2.67
C SER A 53 10.45 10.45 -3.43
N TYR A 54 9.80 11.41 -2.77
CA TYR A 54 9.36 12.65 -3.41
C TYR A 54 9.63 13.85 -2.51
N TYR A 55 9.69 15.03 -3.12
CA TYR A 55 9.65 16.31 -2.42
C TYR A 55 8.25 16.91 -2.49
N GLN A 56 7.92 17.76 -1.52
CA GLN A 56 6.71 18.60 -1.59
C GLN A 56 6.70 19.37 -2.92
N GLY A 57 5.56 19.33 -3.61
CA GLY A 57 5.38 19.94 -4.93
C GLY A 57 5.79 19.05 -6.13
N ASP A 58 6.30 17.85 -5.90
CA ASP A 58 6.52 16.87 -6.96
C ASP A 58 5.19 16.25 -7.42
N THR A 59 5.26 15.47 -8.47
CA THR A 59 4.17 14.61 -8.93
C THR A 59 4.64 13.17 -8.89
N ILE A 60 3.86 12.30 -8.23
CA ILE A 60 4.05 10.86 -8.25
C ILE A 60 3.41 10.35 -9.54
N TRP A 61 4.19 9.73 -10.40
CA TRP A 61 3.68 9.05 -11.59
C TRP A 61 3.62 7.55 -11.33
N TYR A 62 2.57 6.90 -11.79
CA TYR A 62 2.44 5.45 -11.60
C TYR A 62 1.77 4.76 -12.79
N LYS A 63 2.17 3.51 -12.98
CA LYS A 63 1.50 2.51 -13.82
C LYS A 63 0.84 1.48 -12.93
N ALA A 64 -0.39 1.15 -13.22
CA ALA A 64 -1.12 0.09 -12.54
C ALA A 64 -1.21 -1.16 -13.42
N TYR A 65 -0.98 -2.30 -12.81
CA TYR A 65 -1.21 -3.63 -13.36
C TYR A 65 -2.24 -4.34 -12.48
N VAL A 66 -3.38 -4.67 -13.05
CA VAL A 66 -4.44 -5.45 -12.41
C VAL A 66 -4.53 -6.80 -13.08
N VAL A 67 -4.27 -7.85 -12.33
CA VAL A 67 -4.16 -9.21 -12.84
C VAL A 67 -5.09 -10.16 -12.11
N ASN A 68 -5.46 -11.27 -12.76
CA ASN A 68 -6.11 -12.38 -12.10
C ASN A 68 -5.14 -13.04 -11.11
N ASP A 69 -5.59 -13.30 -9.91
CA ASP A 69 -4.78 -13.92 -8.87
C ASP A 69 -4.27 -15.32 -9.27
N ALA A 70 -5.06 -16.08 -10.02
CA ALA A 70 -4.75 -17.47 -10.38
C ALA A 70 -3.55 -17.64 -11.32
N ASP A 71 -3.35 -16.71 -12.28
CA ASP A 71 -2.37 -16.88 -13.37
C ASP A 71 -1.60 -15.61 -13.71
N ASN A 72 -1.80 -14.53 -12.96
CA ASN A 72 -1.22 -13.20 -13.18
C ASN A 72 -1.47 -12.62 -14.58
N LYS A 73 -2.44 -13.14 -15.34
CA LYS A 73 -2.84 -12.53 -16.62
C LYS A 73 -3.69 -11.28 -16.36
N PRO A 74 -3.68 -10.31 -17.29
CA PRO A 74 -4.48 -9.11 -17.16
C PRO A 74 -5.94 -9.41 -16.81
N SER A 75 -6.47 -8.75 -15.76
CA SER A 75 -7.86 -8.91 -15.36
C SER A 75 -8.77 -8.07 -16.24
N LEU A 76 -9.93 -8.66 -16.58
CA LEU A 76 -11.02 -8.00 -17.30
C LEU A 76 -12.28 -7.86 -16.44
N ILE A 77 -12.19 -8.20 -15.15
CA ILE A 77 -13.33 -8.24 -14.22
C ILE A 77 -13.75 -6.83 -13.84
N SER A 78 -12.78 -6.00 -13.44
CA SER A 78 -13.01 -4.63 -12.98
C SER A 78 -12.47 -3.62 -13.99
N LYS A 79 -13.23 -2.57 -14.26
CA LYS A 79 -12.81 -1.46 -15.10
C LYS A 79 -12.32 -0.25 -14.29
N PRO A 80 -12.99 0.16 -13.18
CA PRO A 80 -12.46 1.17 -12.26
C PRO A 80 -11.42 0.58 -11.31
N LEU A 81 -10.27 1.23 -11.21
CA LEU A 81 -9.30 1.04 -10.15
C LEU A 81 -9.31 2.28 -9.26
N TYR A 82 -9.45 2.07 -7.96
CA TYR A 82 -9.40 3.14 -6.96
C TYR A 82 -7.98 3.28 -6.43
N VAL A 83 -7.41 4.47 -6.53
CA VAL A 83 -6.08 4.79 -6.02
C VAL A 83 -6.21 5.90 -5.00
N GLU A 84 -5.72 5.68 -3.79
CA GLU A 84 -5.81 6.62 -2.68
C GLU A 84 -4.43 6.99 -2.16
N PHE A 85 -4.24 8.26 -1.89
CA PHE A 85 -3.06 8.81 -1.23
C PHE A 85 -3.44 9.19 0.20
N VAL A 86 -2.84 8.51 1.18
CA VAL A 86 -3.28 8.52 2.57
C VAL A 86 -2.14 9.01 3.46
N ASP A 87 -2.43 9.93 4.38
CA ASP A 87 -1.44 10.40 5.34
C ASP A 87 -1.17 9.38 6.47
N GLN A 88 -0.20 9.68 7.33
CA GLN A 88 0.17 8.83 8.47
C GLN A 88 -0.99 8.56 9.45
N LEU A 89 -2.02 9.37 9.43
CA LEU A 89 -3.16 9.33 10.34
C LEU A 89 -4.34 8.57 9.75
N GLY A 90 -4.20 8.14 8.49
CA GLY A 90 -5.24 7.46 7.76
C GLY A 90 -6.21 8.39 7.02
N ASN A 91 -5.93 9.69 6.93
CA ASN A 91 -6.74 10.60 6.13
C ASN A 91 -6.43 10.44 4.65
N VAL A 92 -7.45 10.27 3.82
CA VAL A 92 -7.30 10.24 2.38
C VAL A 92 -7.12 11.66 1.84
N MET A 93 -5.91 11.95 1.37
CA MET A 93 -5.50 13.26 0.84
C MET A 93 -5.92 13.45 -0.61
N ASP A 94 -5.86 12.37 -1.40
CA ASP A 94 -6.32 12.31 -2.78
C ASP A 94 -6.93 10.95 -3.07
N ARG A 95 -7.96 10.93 -3.90
CA ARG A 95 -8.60 9.72 -4.40
C ARG A 95 -8.82 9.84 -5.88
N GLN A 96 -8.36 8.85 -6.60
CA GLN A 96 -8.46 8.75 -8.04
C GLN A 96 -9.24 7.50 -8.44
N ILE A 97 -9.95 7.61 -9.55
CA ILE A 97 -10.56 6.48 -10.25
C ILE A 97 -9.82 6.34 -11.57
N VAL A 98 -9.00 5.30 -11.68
CA VAL A 98 -8.20 5.02 -12.88
C VAL A 98 -8.98 4.08 -13.78
N LYS A 99 -9.08 4.42 -15.06
CA LYS A 99 -9.70 3.54 -16.04
C LYS A 99 -8.72 2.45 -16.44
N LEU A 100 -9.12 1.20 -16.23
CA LEU A 100 -8.35 0.05 -16.70
C LEU A 100 -8.71 -0.29 -18.16
N HIS A 101 -7.69 -0.58 -18.93
CA HIS A 101 -7.78 -1.15 -20.26
C HIS A 101 -6.91 -2.42 -20.31
N ASN A 102 -7.52 -3.57 -20.52
CA ASN A 102 -6.83 -4.87 -20.46
C ASN A 102 -6.00 -5.06 -19.17
N GLY A 103 -6.56 -4.71 -18.01
CA GLY A 103 -5.89 -4.82 -16.73
C GLY A 103 -4.81 -3.76 -16.47
N GLU A 104 -4.59 -2.81 -17.36
CA GLU A 104 -3.59 -1.77 -17.24
C GLU A 104 -4.21 -0.39 -17.10
N GLY A 105 -3.58 0.46 -16.28
CA GLY A 105 -3.98 1.86 -16.11
C GLY A 105 -2.78 2.71 -15.73
N GLU A 106 -2.93 4.02 -15.83
CA GLU A 106 -1.88 4.98 -15.45
C GLU A 106 -2.47 6.19 -14.78
N GLY A 107 -1.67 6.86 -13.97
CA GLY A 107 -2.12 8.05 -13.29
C GLY A 107 -0.98 8.83 -12.66
N GLN A 108 -1.36 9.94 -12.02
CA GLN A 108 -0.43 10.81 -11.32
C GLN A 108 -1.08 11.40 -10.07
N ILE A 109 -0.31 11.54 -9.00
CA ILE A 109 -0.72 12.21 -7.76
C ILE A 109 0.11 13.47 -7.60
N SER A 110 -0.54 14.64 -7.60
CA SER A 110 0.14 15.91 -7.39
C SER A 110 0.36 16.16 -5.90
N LEU A 111 1.62 16.38 -5.51
CA LEU A 111 1.97 16.76 -4.15
C LEU A 111 1.95 18.27 -3.90
N ALA A 112 1.44 19.05 -4.87
CA ALA A 112 1.38 20.51 -4.79
C ALA A 112 0.54 21.01 -3.60
N ASN A 113 -0.47 20.23 -3.19
CA ASN A 113 -1.36 20.53 -2.08
C ASN A 113 -0.97 19.79 -0.79
N THR A 114 0.20 19.16 -0.75
CA THR A 114 0.68 18.44 0.42
C THR A 114 1.24 19.45 1.42
N PHE A 115 0.54 19.62 2.54
CA PHE A 115 0.93 20.57 3.60
C PHE A 115 2.04 20.02 4.50
N PHE A 116 2.22 18.69 4.51
CA PHE A 116 3.13 18.00 5.43
C PHE A 116 4.21 17.25 4.68
N THR A 117 5.37 17.16 5.28
CA THR A 117 6.35 16.13 4.96
C THR A 117 6.06 14.90 5.81
N GLY A 118 6.51 13.73 5.41
CA GLY A 118 6.29 12.52 6.18
C GLY A 118 6.12 11.30 5.29
N PHE A 119 5.58 10.25 5.88
CA PHE A 119 5.29 9.01 5.17
C PHE A 119 3.82 8.97 4.77
N TYR A 120 3.58 8.67 3.51
CA TYR A 120 2.25 8.53 2.95
C TYR A 120 2.06 7.12 2.41
N GLU A 121 0.87 6.59 2.58
CA GLU A 121 0.48 5.32 1.99
C GLU A 121 -0.24 5.57 0.66
N VAL A 122 0.22 4.93 -0.41
CA VAL A 122 -0.56 4.78 -1.64
C VAL A 122 -1.25 3.44 -1.60
N ARG A 123 -2.58 3.44 -1.63
CA ARG A 123 -3.42 2.24 -1.70
C ARG A 123 -4.05 2.14 -3.07
N ALA A 124 -4.12 0.93 -3.61
CA ALA A 124 -4.84 0.68 -4.86
C ALA A 124 -5.65 -0.61 -4.77
N TYR A 125 -6.91 -0.56 -5.21
CA TYR A 125 -7.84 -1.67 -5.14
C TYR A 125 -8.98 -1.54 -6.15
N THR A 126 -9.53 -2.69 -6.53
CA THR A 126 -10.88 -2.75 -7.12
C THR A 126 -11.88 -3.03 -6.00
N LYS A 127 -13.13 -2.64 -6.16
CA LYS A 127 -14.14 -2.97 -5.13
C LYS A 127 -14.33 -4.47 -4.98
N TRP A 128 -14.21 -5.20 -6.07
CA TRP A 128 -14.30 -6.66 -6.05
C TRP A 128 -13.29 -7.30 -5.08
N MET A 129 -12.04 -6.80 -5.07
CA MET A 129 -11.02 -7.27 -4.13
C MET A 129 -11.45 -7.12 -2.67
N LEU A 130 -12.24 -6.09 -2.33
CA LEU A 130 -12.70 -5.83 -0.97
C LEU A 130 -13.77 -6.81 -0.48
N SER A 131 -14.23 -7.72 -1.33
CA SER A 131 -15.19 -8.77 -0.97
C SER A 131 -14.53 -10.01 -0.38
N PHE A 132 -13.19 -10.15 -0.48
CA PHE A 132 -12.48 -11.34 -0.05
C PHE A 132 -11.91 -11.20 1.36
N GLY A 133 -12.40 -12.03 2.28
CA GLY A 133 -11.90 -12.17 3.64
C GLY A 133 -12.09 -10.93 4.53
N PRO A 134 -11.73 -11.04 5.81
CA PRO A 134 -11.86 -9.93 6.76
C PRO A 134 -10.79 -8.86 6.61
N ASN A 135 -9.71 -9.15 5.90
CA ASN A 135 -8.61 -8.23 5.58
C ASN A 135 -8.38 -8.31 4.08
N PRO A 136 -9.15 -7.57 3.29
CA PRO A 136 -9.08 -7.66 1.84
C PRO A 136 -7.69 -7.34 1.31
N PRO A 137 -7.24 -8.07 0.30
CA PRO A 137 -5.95 -7.84 -0.32
C PRO A 137 -6.00 -6.61 -1.23
N TYR A 138 -5.38 -5.53 -0.82
CA TYR A 138 -5.18 -4.36 -1.67
C TYR A 138 -3.70 -4.01 -1.73
N PHE A 139 -3.28 -3.37 -2.80
CA PHE A 139 -1.93 -2.84 -2.90
C PHE A 139 -1.71 -1.73 -1.88
N SER A 140 -0.60 -1.77 -1.19
CA SER A 140 -0.21 -0.74 -0.23
C SER A 140 1.29 -0.52 -0.30
N ARG A 141 1.70 0.73 -0.52
CA ARG A 141 3.11 1.13 -0.46
C ARG A 141 3.25 2.44 0.29
N VAL A 142 4.17 2.45 1.24
CA VAL A 142 4.51 3.66 1.99
C VAL A 142 5.63 4.40 1.29
N ILE A 143 5.38 5.68 1.00
CA ILE A 143 6.28 6.56 0.26
C ILE A 143 6.66 7.75 1.14
N PRO A 144 7.94 8.10 1.29
CA PRO A 144 8.35 9.32 1.98
C PRO A 144 8.21 10.54 1.09
N VAL A 145 7.71 11.61 1.67
CA VAL A 145 7.66 12.95 1.08
C VAL A 145 8.50 13.88 1.92
N TYR A 146 9.58 14.37 1.35
CA TYR A 146 10.52 15.26 2.01
C TYR A 146 10.18 16.73 1.78
N ARG A 147 10.72 17.58 2.62
CA ARG A 147 10.74 19.01 2.36
C ARG A 147 11.59 19.30 1.13
N ARG A 148 11.09 20.14 0.24
CA ARG A 148 11.88 20.57 -0.92
C ARG A 148 13.09 21.38 -0.45
N PRO A 149 14.31 21.06 -0.91
CA PRO A 149 15.51 21.81 -0.60
C PRO A 149 15.34 23.31 -0.93
N LEU A 150 15.84 24.17 -0.05
CA LEU A 150 15.77 25.63 -0.23
C LEU A 150 16.87 26.17 -1.15
N SER A 151 17.96 25.40 -1.28
CA SER A 151 19.12 25.72 -2.12
C SER A 151 19.78 24.44 -2.64
N THR A 152 20.65 24.56 -3.62
CA THR A 152 21.45 23.47 -4.17
C THR A 152 22.44 22.87 -3.18
N SER A 153 22.82 23.64 -2.14
CA SER A 153 23.70 23.19 -1.06
C SER A 153 22.94 22.49 0.08
N ASP A 154 21.62 22.52 0.07
CA ASP A 154 20.80 21.84 1.06
C ASP A 154 20.55 20.39 0.62
N THR A 155 21.44 19.50 1.04
CA THR A 155 21.33 18.05 0.81
C THR A 155 20.51 17.35 1.89
N SER A 156 19.98 18.10 2.87
CA SER A 156 19.22 17.49 3.97
C SER A 156 17.85 17.01 3.51
N ARG A 157 17.62 15.72 3.59
CA ARG A 157 16.32 15.08 3.40
C ARG A 157 15.60 15.03 4.75
N SER A 158 14.97 16.15 5.11
CA SER A 158 14.28 16.24 6.39
C SER A 158 12.79 15.90 6.25
N ILE A 159 12.32 15.05 7.15
CA ILE A 159 10.90 14.84 7.39
C ILE A 159 10.57 15.60 8.69
N ALA A 160 9.69 16.61 8.59
CA ALA A 160 9.11 17.19 9.77
C ALA A 160 8.08 16.19 10.32
N THR A 161 8.39 15.54 11.42
CA THR A 161 7.42 14.66 12.09
C THR A 161 6.41 15.54 12.82
N TYR A 162 5.16 15.52 12.33
CA TYR A 162 4.05 16.09 13.09
C TYR A 162 3.65 15.11 14.19
N ARG A 163 3.85 15.50 15.44
CA ARG A 163 3.24 14.80 16.56
C ARG A 163 1.85 15.40 16.77
N MET A 164 0.83 14.62 16.47
CA MET A 164 -0.53 15.01 16.81
C MET A 164 -0.72 15.05 18.32
N ASP A 165 -1.60 15.95 18.75
CA ASP A 165 -2.12 15.97 20.11
C ASP A 165 -2.54 14.56 20.55
N ASP A 166 -2.07 14.11 21.70
CA ASP A 166 -2.37 12.78 22.27
C ASP A 166 -3.87 12.50 22.39
N SER A 167 -4.70 13.54 22.38
CA SER A 167 -6.17 13.41 22.39
C SER A 167 -6.74 12.76 21.12
N MET A 168 -6.02 12.76 20.00
CA MET A 168 -6.42 12.10 18.76
C MET A 168 -5.90 10.67 18.66
N LYS A 169 -5.03 10.26 19.55
CA LYS A 169 -4.60 8.87 19.66
C LYS A 169 -5.68 8.05 20.34
N GLN A 170 -6.68 7.60 19.61
CA GLN A 170 -7.72 6.68 20.10
C GLN A 170 -7.19 5.28 20.43
N ARG A 171 -5.91 5.06 20.43
CA ARG A 171 -5.31 3.79 20.86
C ARG A 171 -4.96 3.86 22.35
N PRO A 172 -5.43 2.88 23.16
CA PRO A 172 -4.90 2.74 24.49
C PRO A 172 -3.39 2.60 24.40
N LYS A 173 -2.65 3.36 25.22
CA LYS A 173 -1.20 3.21 25.36
C LYS A 173 -0.92 1.75 25.72
N GLN A 174 -0.69 0.89 24.71
CA GLN A 174 -0.07 -0.39 25.00
C GLN A 174 1.30 -0.03 25.59
N LYS A 175 1.56 -0.56 26.78
CA LYS A 175 2.92 -0.56 27.33
C LYS A 175 3.77 -1.42 26.40
N VAL A 176 4.32 -0.81 25.37
CA VAL A 176 5.19 -1.51 24.43
C VAL A 176 6.45 -1.87 25.18
N ARG A 177 6.77 -3.15 25.24
CA ARG A 177 8.03 -3.64 25.80
C ARG A 177 9.14 -3.14 24.86
N LYS A 178 10.30 -2.77 25.39
CA LYS A 178 11.47 -2.33 24.59
C LYS A 178 11.86 -3.36 23.51
N LEU A 179 11.63 -4.64 23.75
CA LEU A 179 11.80 -5.73 22.80
C LEU A 179 10.52 -6.56 22.78
N SER A 180 9.96 -6.75 21.60
CA SER A 180 8.84 -7.65 21.35
C SER A 180 9.30 -8.85 20.54
N VAL A 181 8.90 -10.05 20.94
CA VAL A 181 9.18 -11.29 20.19
C VAL A 181 7.86 -12.02 19.98
N ARG A 182 7.59 -12.39 18.74
CA ARG A 182 6.43 -13.20 18.36
C ARG A 182 6.92 -14.56 17.86
N PHE A 183 6.21 -15.63 18.21
CA PHE A 183 6.53 -16.99 17.84
C PHE A 183 5.43 -17.59 16.96
N PHE A 184 5.85 -18.30 15.92
CA PHE A 184 5.01 -18.87 14.89
C PHE A 184 5.34 -20.36 14.72
N PRO A 185 4.63 -21.27 15.41
CA PRO A 185 4.82 -22.72 15.21
C PRO A 185 4.48 -23.12 13.77
N GLU A 186 5.34 -23.90 13.14
CA GLU A 186 5.11 -24.44 11.81
C GLU A 186 3.87 -25.34 11.80
N GLY A 187 2.96 -25.08 10.85
CA GLY A 187 1.65 -25.74 10.82
C GLY A 187 0.60 -25.14 11.75
N GLY A 188 0.95 -24.09 12.52
CA GLY A 188 0.05 -23.31 13.35
C GLY A 188 0.04 -23.67 14.83
N ASN A 189 0.32 -24.92 15.24
CA ASN A 189 0.25 -25.37 16.62
C ASN A 189 1.48 -26.20 17.02
N LEU A 190 1.85 -26.13 18.30
CA LEU A 190 2.78 -27.04 18.92
C LEU A 190 2.02 -28.27 19.47
N ILE A 191 2.58 -29.46 19.26
CA ILE A 191 1.97 -30.71 19.74
C ILE A 191 2.96 -31.39 20.70
N GLU A 192 2.48 -31.80 21.87
CA GLU A 192 3.30 -32.46 22.88
C GLU A 192 4.03 -33.71 22.32
N GLY A 193 5.34 -33.77 22.55
CA GLY A 193 6.18 -34.88 22.12
C GLY A 193 6.50 -34.92 20.63
N VAL A 194 6.03 -33.94 19.83
CA VAL A 194 6.34 -33.85 18.39
C VAL A 194 7.34 -32.73 18.14
N ALA A 195 8.46 -33.07 17.47
CA ALA A 195 9.43 -32.06 17.10
C ALA A 195 8.83 -31.11 16.02
N SER A 196 8.88 -29.82 16.28
CA SER A 196 8.28 -28.76 15.44
C SER A 196 9.27 -27.63 15.23
N THR A 197 9.28 -27.05 14.05
CA THR A 197 9.98 -25.80 13.77
C THR A 197 9.13 -24.63 14.27
N VAL A 198 9.78 -23.65 14.89
CA VAL A 198 9.13 -22.39 15.32
C VAL A 198 9.86 -21.24 14.68
N GLY A 199 9.17 -20.52 13.81
CA GLY A 199 9.62 -19.22 13.35
C GLY A 199 9.43 -18.16 14.43
N PHE A 200 10.27 -17.14 14.45
CA PHE A 200 10.09 -16.01 15.35
C PHE A 200 10.50 -14.70 14.68
N GLU A 201 9.90 -13.61 15.16
CA GLU A 201 10.16 -12.25 14.72
C GLU A 201 10.44 -11.37 15.93
N THR A 202 11.42 -10.49 15.78
CA THR A 202 11.89 -9.58 16.83
C THR A 202 11.77 -8.14 16.40
N LEU A 203 11.15 -7.34 17.24
CA LEU A 203 10.91 -5.93 17.03
C LEU A 203 11.36 -5.12 18.26
N SER A 204 12.07 -4.04 18.02
CA SER A 204 12.37 -3.02 19.01
C SER A 204 11.49 -1.79 18.78
N GLU A 205 11.07 -1.14 19.86
CA GLU A 205 10.29 0.11 19.79
C GLU A 205 11.04 1.23 19.08
N ASP A 206 12.37 1.25 19.24
CA ASP A 206 13.22 2.36 18.78
C ASP A 206 13.84 2.11 17.39
N SER A 207 13.95 0.85 16.96
CA SER A 207 14.76 0.45 15.79
C SER A 207 14.02 -0.43 14.78
N GLY A 208 12.73 -0.74 14.97
CA GLY A 208 12.01 -1.68 14.12
C GLY A 208 12.50 -3.12 14.30
N TRP A 209 12.75 -3.85 13.20
CA TRP A 209 13.31 -5.20 13.26
C TRP A 209 14.75 -5.18 13.73
N VAL A 210 15.08 -6.06 14.66
CA VAL A 210 16.41 -6.14 15.26
C VAL A 210 16.94 -7.57 15.24
N ASP A 211 18.22 -7.72 14.95
CA ASP A 211 18.89 -9.00 15.02
C ASP A 211 19.31 -9.30 16.45
N ILE A 212 18.92 -10.48 16.93
CA ILE A 212 19.21 -10.93 18.29
C ILE A 212 19.62 -12.39 18.33
N SER A 213 20.25 -12.77 19.42
CA SER A 213 20.58 -14.16 19.74
C SER A 213 20.13 -14.51 21.16
N GLY A 214 19.99 -15.80 21.41
CA GLY A 214 19.52 -16.29 22.70
C GLY A 214 19.62 -17.80 22.81
N PHE A 215 18.87 -18.36 23.75
CA PHE A 215 18.83 -19.79 24.02
C PHE A 215 17.43 -20.23 24.42
N ILE A 216 17.03 -21.42 23.96
CA ILE A 216 15.93 -22.16 24.59
C ILE A 216 16.39 -22.58 25.97
N LEU A 217 15.53 -22.44 26.96
CA LEU A 217 15.78 -22.91 28.33
C LEU A 217 15.23 -24.31 28.52
N ASP A 218 15.99 -25.17 29.17
CA ASP A 218 15.53 -26.48 29.62
C ASP A 218 14.54 -26.38 30.80
N GLU A 219 14.00 -27.50 31.27
CA GLU A 219 13.03 -27.56 32.39
C GLU A 219 13.55 -26.94 33.68
N ASN A 220 14.88 -26.84 33.84
CA ASN A 220 15.57 -26.31 35.02
C ASN A 220 15.95 -24.82 34.81
N GLY A 221 15.57 -24.20 33.66
CA GLY A 221 15.90 -22.84 33.31
C GLY A 221 17.34 -22.62 32.82
N LYS A 222 18.07 -23.71 32.50
CA LYS A 222 19.44 -23.67 31.97
C LYS A 222 19.40 -23.49 30.45
N LYS A 223 20.36 -22.72 29.90
CA LYS A 223 20.54 -22.51 28.48
C LYS A 223 20.82 -23.82 27.76
N SER A 224 20.03 -24.18 26.76
CA SER A 224 20.06 -25.47 26.09
C SER A 224 20.39 -25.32 24.60
N ILE A 225 19.46 -24.87 23.76
CA ILE A 225 19.62 -24.78 22.32
C ILE A 225 19.82 -23.31 21.94
N PRO A 226 20.89 -22.95 21.19
CA PRO A 226 21.07 -21.58 20.71
C PRO A 226 20.01 -21.21 19.66
N VAL A 227 19.55 -20.00 19.71
CA VAL A 227 18.62 -19.39 18.73
C VAL A 227 19.17 -18.05 18.30
N ALA A 228 19.00 -17.71 17.01
CA ALA A 228 19.40 -16.43 16.48
C ALA A 228 18.48 -16.01 15.31
N THR A 229 18.31 -14.72 15.14
CA THR A 229 17.79 -14.20 13.89
C THR A 229 18.77 -14.42 12.75
N ILE A 230 18.27 -14.50 11.53
CA ILE A 230 19.08 -14.75 10.33
C ILE A 230 19.04 -13.55 9.40
N HIS A 231 17.87 -12.91 9.28
CA HIS A 231 17.65 -11.76 8.41
C HIS A 231 16.43 -10.97 8.87
N ASP A 232 16.52 -9.62 8.88
CA ASP A 232 15.44 -8.69 9.21
C ASP A 232 14.69 -9.05 10.51
N GLY A 233 15.42 -9.39 11.56
CA GLY A 233 14.82 -9.76 12.84
C GLY A 233 14.04 -11.09 12.82
N ILE A 234 14.17 -11.90 11.77
CA ILE A 234 13.47 -13.17 11.62
C ILE A 234 14.45 -14.33 11.78
N GLY A 235 14.04 -15.36 12.50
CA GLY A 235 14.78 -16.61 12.66
C GLY A 235 13.86 -17.80 12.89
N SER A 236 14.45 -18.98 12.98
CA SER A 236 13.73 -20.20 13.34
C SER A 236 14.59 -21.15 14.16
N PHE A 237 13.94 -22.01 14.91
CA PHE A 237 14.56 -23.08 15.67
C PHE A 237 13.63 -24.29 15.78
N THR A 238 14.19 -25.46 16.09
CA THR A 238 13.39 -26.68 16.31
C THR A 238 13.29 -26.97 17.80
N VAL A 239 12.07 -27.32 18.25
CA VAL A 239 11.78 -27.70 19.62
C VAL A 239 10.89 -28.93 19.66
N LYS A 240 11.05 -29.76 20.70
CA LYS A 240 10.15 -30.86 21.03
C LYS A 240 9.46 -30.51 22.38
N PRO A 241 8.27 -29.89 22.32
CA PRO A 241 7.61 -29.42 23.54
C PRO A 241 7.05 -30.58 24.36
N GLY A 242 7.12 -30.44 25.67
CA GLY A 242 6.37 -31.26 26.63
C GLY A 242 5.07 -30.60 27.03
N SER A 243 4.50 -31.00 28.18
CA SER A 243 3.30 -30.39 28.76
C SER A 243 3.58 -29.03 29.38
N LYS A 244 4.83 -28.73 29.74
CA LYS A 244 5.22 -27.42 30.28
C LYS A 244 5.53 -26.43 29.14
N PRO A 245 5.17 -25.13 29.30
CA PRO A 245 5.54 -24.12 28.31
C PRO A 245 7.06 -23.98 28.13
N VAL A 246 7.53 -23.94 26.90
CA VAL A 246 8.93 -23.71 26.56
C VAL A 246 9.28 -22.25 26.73
N GLN A 247 10.40 -21.96 27.36
CA GLN A 247 10.92 -20.60 27.54
C GLN A 247 12.15 -20.36 26.66
N VAL A 248 12.27 -19.12 26.16
CA VAL A 248 13.40 -18.63 25.38
C VAL A 248 13.97 -17.41 26.08
N ALA A 249 15.28 -17.43 26.36
CA ALA A 249 16.01 -16.27 26.84
C ALA A 249 16.75 -15.61 25.67
N MET A 250 16.52 -14.32 25.45
CA MET A 250 17.16 -13.54 24.38
C MET A 250 17.83 -12.32 24.96
N THR A 251 19.01 -11.97 24.42
CA THR A 251 19.80 -10.83 24.88
C THR A 251 19.68 -9.68 23.90
N PHE A 252 19.25 -8.53 24.36
CA PHE A 252 19.16 -7.31 23.58
C PHE A 252 19.73 -6.12 24.35
N GLN A 253 20.66 -5.37 23.74
CA GLN A 253 21.36 -4.25 24.37
C GLN A 253 21.94 -4.57 25.76
N GLY A 254 22.54 -5.76 25.89
CA GLY A 254 23.15 -6.23 27.15
C GLY A 254 22.17 -6.65 28.24
N LYS A 255 20.87 -6.71 27.96
CA LYS A 255 19.82 -7.13 28.89
C LYS A 255 19.18 -8.42 28.41
N ASP A 256 19.00 -9.36 29.34
CA ASP A 256 18.32 -10.63 29.08
C ASP A 256 16.80 -10.47 29.23
N TYR A 257 16.06 -10.94 28.24
CA TYR A 257 14.61 -11.00 28.21
C TYR A 257 14.17 -12.47 28.14
N LYS A 258 13.12 -12.83 28.86
CA LYS A 258 12.52 -14.17 28.79
C LYS A 258 11.15 -14.09 28.13
N PHE A 259 10.94 -14.96 27.17
CA PHE A 259 9.70 -15.12 26.42
C PHE A 259 9.21 -16.57 26.53
N THR A 260 7.90 -16.74 26.47
CA THR A 260 7.27 -18.06 26.56
C THR A 260 6.61 -18.36 25.21
N LEU A 261 6.84 -19.57 24.68
CA LEU A 261 6.21 -20.06 23.48
C LEU A 261 4.71 -20.33 23.73
N PRO A 262 3.89 -20.39 22.67
CA PRO A 262 2.52 -20.88 22.75
C PRO A 262 2.47 -22.26 23.43
N GLN A 263 1.43 -22.51 24.23
CA GLN A 263 1.23 -23.77 24.90
C GLN A 263 1.06 -24.90 23.89
N ALA A 264 1.79 -26.02 24.08
CA ALA A 264 1.61 -27.20 23.24
C ALA A 264 0.25 -27.86 23.53
N GLN A 265 -0.38 -28.34 22.48
CA GLN A 265 -1.61 -29.10 22.57
C GLN A 265 -1.30 -30.58 22.87
N PRO A 266 -2.11 -31.26 23.70
CA PRO A 266 -1.85 -32.68 24.04
C PRO A 266 -2.08 -33.62 22.86
N LYS A 267 -2.89 -33.21 21.87
CA LYS A 267 -3.22 -34.01 20.67
C LYS A 267 -3.25 -33.09 19.45
N GLY A 268 -2.92 -33.64 18.28
CA GLY A 268 -3.01 -32.96 17.03
C GLY A 268 -1.97 -33.35 16.00
N TYR A 269 -1.83 -32.53 14.98
CA TYR A 269 -0.94 -32.77 13.85
C TYR A 269 0.04 -31.62 13.69
N VAL A 270 1.26 -31.94 13.28
CA VAL A 270 2.29 -31.00 12.86
C VAL A 270 2.52 -31.18 11.37
N LEU A 271 2.34 -30.11 10.61
CA LEU A 271 2.60 -30.06 9.18
C LEU A 271 3.88 -29.26 8.96
N SER A 272 4.91 -29.90 8.40
CA SER A 272 6.14 -29.24 8.00
C SER A 272 6.45 -29.44 6.53
N ALA A 273 7.07 -28.47 5.88
CA ALA A 273 7.39 -28.54 4.46
C ALA A 273 8.71 -27.85 4.15
N ILE A 274 9.47 -28.43 3.23
CA ILE A 274 10.72 -27.87 2.70
C ILE A 274 10.64 -27.86 1.18
N THR A 275 10.80 -26.67 0.58
CA THR A 275 10.86 -26.53 -0.88
C THR A 275 12.29 -26.74 -1.37
N ARG A 276 12.44 -27.67 -2.31
CA ARG A 276 13.66 -27.90 -3.09
C ARG A 276 13.44 -27.45 -4.54
N ASP A 277 14.44 -27.58 -5.40
CA ASP A 277 14.33 -27.11 -6.79
C ASP A 277 13.16 -27.71 -7.57
N SER A 278 12.94 -29.02 -7.43
CA SER A 278 11.97 -29.76 -8.24
C SER A 278 10.78 -30.31 -7.43
N LEU A 279 10.81 -30.20 -6.11
CA LEU A 279 9.75 -30.76 -5.27
C LEU A 279 9.59 -30.04 -3.93
N ILE A 280 8.38 -30.14 -3.37
CA ILE A 280 8.09 -29.80 -1.98
C ILE A 280 8.03 -31.11 -1.19
N GLU A 281 8.93 -31.26 -0.21
CA GLU A 281 8.92 -32.37 0.74
C GLU A 281 8.04 -32.00 1.93
N VAL A 282 6.92 -32.68 2.09
CA VAL A 282 5.96 -32.46 3.17
C VAL A 282 6.02 -33.57 4.18
N SER A 283 6.11 -33.25 5.46
CA SER A 283 6.06 -34.19 6.55
C SER A 283 4.89 -33.88 7.48
N ILE A 284 4.01 -34.84 7.67
CA ILE A 284 2.84 -34.72 8.57
C ILE A 284 3.09 -35.71 9.73
N LYS A 285 3.09 -35.15 10.95
CA LYS A 285 3.39 -35.93 12.18
C LYS A 285 2.23 -35.81 13.16
N ARG A 286 1.98 -36.82 13.93
CA ARG A 286 1.08 -36.86 15.08
C ARG A 286 1.77 -37.47 16.28
N ASN A 287 1.29 -37.18 17.48
CA ASN A 287 1.73 -37.95 18.64
C ASN A 287 0.86 -39.22 18.84
N ALA A 288 1.31 -40.12 19.70
CA ALA A 288 0.60 -41.38 19.96
C ALA A 288 -0.80 -41.17 20.59
N GLN A 289 -1.05 -40.02 21.21
CA GLN A 289 -2.33 -39.70 21.86
C GLN A 289 -3.38 -39.24 20.86
N THR A 290 -2.95 -38.83 19.65
CA THR A 290 -3.86 -38.38 18.60
C THR A 290 -4.48 -39.58 17.90
N THR A 291 -5.80 -39.72 17.99
CA THR A 291 -6.54 -40.76 17.26
C THR A 291 -6.49 -40.47 15.75
N PRO A 292 -6.08 -41.46 14.94
CA PRO A 292 -6.12 -41.26 13.49
C PRO A 292 -7.53 -40.99 13.01
N GLU A 293 -7.64 -40.01 12.07
CA GLU A 293 -8.85 -39.66 11.39
C GLU A 293 -8.58 -39.59 9.87
N GLN A 294 -9.64 -39.47 9.07
CA GLN A 294 -9.52 -39.32 7.63
C GLN A 294 -9.05 -37.89 7.33
N LEU A 295 -7.94 -37.78 6.62
CA LEU A 295 -7.28 -36.53 6.30
C LEU A 295 -6.96 -36.45 4.81
N ALA A 296 -6.86 -35.21 4.32
CA ALA A 296 -6.23 -34.94 3.03
C ALA A 296 -5.38 -33.66 3.12
N LEU A 297 -4.27 -33.67 2.40
CA LEU A 297 -3.43 -32.49 2.20
C LEU A 297 -3.88 -31.80 0.93
N PHE A 298 -4.51 -30.64 1.06
CA PHE A 298 -4.90 -29.78 -0.06
C PHE A 298 -3.75 -28.84 -0.40
N VAL A 299 -3.55 -28.61 -1.69
CA VAL A 299 -2.52 -27.73 -2.24
C VAL A 299 -3.20 -26.64 -3.02
N PHE A 300 -3.02 -25.39 -2.58
CA PHE A 300 -3.52 -24.21 -3.25
C PHE A 300 -2.34 -23.36 -3.73
N SER A 301 -2.40 -22.87 -4.95
CA SER A 301 -1.50 -21.81 -5.41
C SER A 301 -2.34 -20.56 -5.59
N HIS A 302 -1.99 -19.51 -4.87
CA HIS A 302 -2.83 -18.34 -4.75
C HIS A 302 -4.23 -18.73 -4.25
N SER A 303 -5.30 -18.31 -4.92
CA SER A 303 -6.70 -18.70 -4.61
C SER A 303 -7.15 -20.02 -5.24
N THR A 304 -6.31 -20.67 -6.07
CA THR A 304 -6.71 -21.80 -6.93
C THR A 304 -6.29 -23.12 -6.31
N PRO A 305 -7.21 -24.10 -6.16
CA PRO A 305 -6.86 -25.45 -5.74
C PRO A 305 -6.16 -26.18 -6.89
N CYS A 306 -4.93 -26.64 -6.64
CA CYS A 306 -4.11 -27.36 -7.63
C CYS A 306 -4.32 -28.86 -7.56
N THR A 307 -4.26 -29.43 -6.37
CA THR A 307 -4.41 -30.88 -6.11
C THR A 307 -4.72 -31.15 -4.65
N TYR A 308 -5.06 -32.38 -4.33
CA TYR A 308 -5.09 -32.89 -2.97
C TYR A 308 -4.55 -34.31 -2.89
N VAL A 309 -4.03 -34.68 -1.71
CA VAL A 309 -3.48 -36.00 -1.44
C VAL A 309 -4.14 -36.56 -0.19
N PRO A 310 -4.89 -37.68 -0.27
CA PRO A 310 -5.42 -38.37 0.91
C PRO A 310 -4.29 -38.86 1.81
N ILE A 311 -4.45 -38.71 3.11
CA ILE A 311 -3.46 -39.10 4.11
C ILE A 311 -4.03 -40.17 5.05
N ASP A 312 -3.50 -41.33 4.98
CA ASP A 312 -3.81 -42.43 5.91
C ASP A 312 -2.58 -42.73 6.79
N PHE A 313 -2.70 -42.52 8.07
CA PHE A 313 -1.64 -42.80 9.03
C PHE A 313 -1.50 -44.31 9.35
N GLY A 314 -2.59 -45.07 9.32
CA GLY A 314 -2.58 -46.40 9.93
C GLY A 314 -1.98 -46.35 11.34
N ASP A 315 -1.04 -47.24 11.64
CA ASP A 315 -0.32 -47.25 12.92
C ASP A 315 0.88 -46.27 12.97
N LYS A 316 1.22 -45.58 11.88
CA LYS A 316 2.40 -44.73 11.81
C LYS A 316 2.14 -43.38 12.47
N LEU A 317 3.20 -42.81 13.04
CA LEU A 317 3.17 -41.44 13.63
C LEU A 317 3.60 -40.35 12.65
N GLN A 318 4.09 -40.75 11.46
CA GLN A 318 4.56 -39.81 10.43
C GLN A 318 4.18 -40.31 9.03
N ARG A 319 3.79 -39.38 8.19
CA ARG A 319 3.59 -39.53 6.74
C ARG A 319 4.36 -38.48 5.99
N ASN A 320 4.96 -38.86 4.87
CA ASN A 320 5.67 -37.96 3.99
C ASN A 320 4.96 -37.94 2.62
N VAL A 321 4.83 -36.73 2.05
CA VAL A 321 4.28 -36.48 0.73
C VAL A 321 5.31 -35.71 -0.08
N ARG A 322 5.44 -35.99 -1.36
CA ARG A 322 6.27 -35.24 -2.30
C ARG A 322 5.38 -34.66 -3.40
N ILE A 323 5.51 -33.36 -3.61
CA ILE A 323 4.74 -32.60 -4.60
C ILE A 323 5.74 -32.03 -5.60
N LEU A 324 5.56 -32.30 -6.88
CA LEU A 324 6.43 -31.74 -7.92
C LEU A 324 6.14 -30.24 -8.09
N THR A 325 7.20 -29.42 -8.10
CA THR A 325 7.07 -27.96 -8.32
C THR A 325 6.73 -27.62 -9.75
N SER A 326 7.03 -28.53 -10.71
CA SER A 326 6.65 -28.37 -12.13
C SER A 326 5.13 -28.31 -12.37
N ASP A 327 4.36 -28.90 -11.46
CA ASP A 327 2.91 -29.01 -11.58
C ASP A 327 2.17 -27.85 -10.87
N LEU A 328 2.94 -26.91 -10.28
CA LEU A 328 2.44 -25.77 -9.54
C LEU A 328 2.81 -24.45 -10.20
N PRO A 329 1.91 -23.45 -10.18
CA PRO A 329 2.28 -22.10 -10.53
C PRO A 329 3.41 -21.56 -9.63
N GLY A 330 4.25 -20.66 -10.17
CA GLY A 330 5.25 -19.96 -9.39
C GLY A 330 4.62 -18.98 -8.39
N GLY A 331 5.25 -18.82 -7.23
CA GLY A 331 4.78 -17.95 -6.17
C GLY A 331 4.47 -18.70 -4.87
N VAL A 332 3.65 -18.08 -4.01
CA VAL A 332 3.27 -18.65 -2.73
C VAL A 332 2.23 -19.76 -2.91
N THR A 333 2.57 -20.94 -2.38
CA THR A 333 1.71 -22.12 -2.34
C THR A 333 1.30 -22.42 -0.90
N ARG A 334 0.01 -22.63 -0.65
CA ARG A 334 -0.56 -23.01 0.64
C ARG A 334 -0.81 -24.52 0.68
N LEU A 335 -0.29 -25.17 1.70
CA LEU A 335 -0.55 -26.55 2.05
C LEU A 335 -1.51 -26.57 3.24
N ALA A 336 -2.68 -27.19 3.11
CA ALA A 336 -3.69 -27.24 4.17
C ALA A 336 -4.05 -28.70 4.47
N LEU A 337 -3.84 -29.13 5.72
CA LEU A 337 -4.26 -30.45 6.20
C LEU A 337 -5.71 -30.36 6.67
N VAL A 338 -6.60 -31.04 5.98
CA VAL A 338 -8.05 -30.98 6.20
C VAL A 338 -8.59 -32.33 6.59
N ASN A 339 -9.50 -32.38 7.57
CA ASN A 339 -10.17 -33.63 7.95
C ASN A 339 -11.49 -33.85 7.18
N ALA A 340 -12.11 -35.01 7.39
CA ALA A 340 -13.37 -35.38 6.74
C ALA A 340 -14.55 -34.42 7.02
N ASN A 341 -14.48 -33.63 8.09
CA ASN A 341 -15.46 -32.59 8.40
C ASN A 341 -15.15 -31.24 7.69
N GLY A 342 -14.11 -31.20 6.87
CA GLY A 342 -13.67 -29.98 6.19
C GLY A 342 -12.93 -28.98 7.11
N ASN A 343 -12.52 -29.36 8.32
CA ASN A 343 -11.79 -28.49 9.22
C ASN A 343 -10.30 -28.50 8.88
N THR A 344 -9.72 -27.32 8.75
CA THR A 344 -8.26 -27.16 8.61
C THR A 344 -7.59 -27.38 9.95
N LEU A 345 -6.74 -28.41 10.04
CA LEU A 345 -6.04 -28.80 11.26
C LEU A 345 -4.64 -28.19 11.35
N ALA A 346 -3.98 -28.00 10.22
CA ALA A 346 -2.69 -27.33 10.09
C ALA A 346 -2.55 -26.74 8.69
N ASP A 347 -1.82 -25.63 8.57
CA ASP A 347 -1.49 -25.06 7.27
C ASP A 347 -0.04 -24.52 7.22
N ARG A 348 0.52 -24.49 6.02
CA ARG A 348 1.91 -24.09 5.76
C ARG A 348 2.02 -23.44 4.39
N PHE A 349 2.73 -22.32 4.32
CA PHE A 349 3.07 -21.65 3.07
C PHE A 349 4.45 -22.06 2.61
N CYS A 350 4.58 -22.31 1.31
CA CYS A 350 5.84 -22.61 0.62
C CYS A 350 5.98 -21.65 -0.56
N PHE A 351 7.21 -21.42 -1.02
CA PHE A 351 7.46 -20.67 -2.25
C PHE A 351 7.90 -21.63 -3.36
N VAL A 352 7.21 -21.56 -4.49
CA VAL A 352 7.57 -22.27 -5.72
C VAL A 352 8.23 -21.29 -6.67
N TYR A 353 9.50 -21.55 -7.03
CA TYR A 353 10.18 -20.73 -8.03
C TYR A 353 9.57 -20.98 -9.40
N PRO A 354 9.20 -19.93 -10.14
CA PRO A 354 8.63 -20.12 -11.48
C PRO A 354 9.64 -20.82 -12.41
N ASN A 355 9.15 -21.80 -13.16
CA ASN A 355 9.97 -22.55 -14.12
C ASN A 355 10.27 -21.78 -15.41
N ASN A 356 9.40 -20.86 -15.78
CA ASN A 356 9.49 -20.06 -16.99
C ASN A 356 9.47 -18.57 -16.65
N THR A 357 10.64 -18.04 -16.32
CA THR A 357 10.82 -16.62 -15.98
C THR A 357 11.15 -15.79 -17.20
N LEU A 358 10.74 -14.53 -17.17
CA LEU A 358 11.24 -13.52 -18.10
C LEU A 358 12.53 -12.90 -17.53
N ASN A 359 13.41 -12.46 -18.41
CA ASN A 359 14.62 -11.74 -18.05
C ASN A 359 14.57 -10.35 -18.70
N LEU A 360 14.47 -9.33 -17.86
CA LEU A 360 14.50 -7.93 -18.28
C LEU A 360 15.88 -7.35 -17.94
N GLN A 361 16.55 -6.80 -18.92
CA GLN A 361 17.86 -6.19 -18.79
C GLN A 361 17.80 -4.73 -19.25
N ALA A 362 18.67 -3.89 -18.68
CA ALA A 362 18.84 -2.50 -19.07
C ALA A 362 20.30 -2.23 -19.38
N GLN A 363 20.56 -1.42 -20.39
CA GLN A 363 21.90 -1.01 -20.76
C GLN A 363 21.88 0.45 -21.21
N ALA A 364 22.74 1.27 -20.63
CA ALA A 364 22.95 2.65 -21.02
C ALA A 364 24.18 2.77 -21.96
N ASP A 365 24.22 3.79 -22.81
CA ASP A 365 25.32 4.06 -23.75
C ASP A 365 26.56 4.67 -23.08
N SER A 366 26.40 5.20 -21.84
CA SER A 366 27.52 5.75 -21.07
C SER A 366 27.33 5.45 -19.57
N LYS A 367 28.44 5.51 -18.83
CA LYS A 367 28.42 5.38 -17.35
C LYS A 367 27.96 6.68 -16.66
N LEU A 368 28.45 7.82 -17.17
CA LEU A 368 28.20 9.15 -16.64
C LEU A 368 27.80 10.09 -17.76
N TYR A 369 26.90 11.03 -17.45
CA TYR A 369 26.37 11.99 -18.40
C TYR A 369 26.60 13.42 -17.92
N ALA A 370 27.15 14.23 -18.78
CA ALA A 370 27.33 15.65 -18.55
C ALA A 370 25.97 16.37 -18.49
N PRO A 371 25.87 17.56 -17.88
CA PRO A 371 24.65 18.35 -17.82
C PRO A 371 24.04 18.54 -19.22
N TYR A 372 22.72 18.40 -19.29
CA TYR A 372 21.90 18.63 -20.49
C TYR A 372 22.27 17.79 -21.72
N ARG A 373 23.11 16.77 -21.56
CA ARG A 373 23.48 15.87 -22.66
C ARG A 373 22.45 14.78 -22.85
N LYS A 374 22.31 14.39 -24.11
CA LYS A 374 21.49 13.27 -24.53
C LYS A 374 22.07 11.97 -23.95
N ALA A 375 21.17 11.13 -23.50
CA ALA A 375 21.44 9.80 -22.97
C ALA A 375 20.55 8.79 -23.69
N ASN A 376 21.10 7.61 -23.99
CA ASN A 376 20.33 6.51 -24.55
C ASN A 376 20.40 5.30 -23.63
N CYS A 377 19.26 4.65 -23.47
CA CYS A 377 19.14 3.41 -22.71
C CYS A 377 18.30 2.41 -23.52
N VAL A 378 18.70 1.14 -23.51
CA VAL A 378 17.97 0.07 -24.16
C VAL A 378 17.54 -0.93 -23.10
N LEU A 379 16.25 -1.27 -23.07
CA LEU A 379 15.73 -2.38 -22.30
C LEU A 379 15.57 -3.57 -23.23
N ARG A 380 15.91 -4.77 -22.75
CA ARG A 380 15.77 -6.01 -23.50
C ARG A 380 15.05 -7.06 -22.66
N LEU A 381 13.95 -7.54 -23.17
CA LEU A 381 13.13 -8.58 -22.55
C LEU A 381 13.27 -9.90 -23.31
N THR A 382 13.68 -10.95 -22.59
CA THR A 382 13.80 -12.30 -23.14
C THR A 382 13.06 -13.31 -22.26
N ASP A 383 12.69 -14.44 -22.84
CA ASP A 383 12.21 -15.59 -22.06
C ASP A 383 13.37 -16.40 -21.45
N GLY A 384 13.04 -17.47 -20.71
CA GLY A 384 14.03 -18.33 -20.05
C GLY A 384 14.97 -19.08 -21.01
N SER A 385 14.65 -19.14 -22.31
CA SER A 385 15.50 -19.69 -23.38
C SER A 385 16.34 -18.64 -24.11
N GLY A 386 16.22 -17.36 -23.70
CA GLY A 386 16.91 -16.23 -24.31
C GLY A 386 16.24 -15.69 -25.58
N GLN A 387 15.03 -16.16 -25.92
CA GLN A 387 14.31 -15.64 -27.08
C GLN A 387 13.65 -14.29 -26.75
N PRO A 388 13.61 -13.34 -27.70
CA PRO A 388 12.99 -12.05 -27.50
C PRO A 388 11.49 -12.15 -27.27
N VAL A 389 10.96 -11.42 -26.31
CA VAL A 389 9.53 -11.32 -26.04
C VAL A 389 9.00 -10.04 -26.68
N ARG A 390 8.12 -10.19 -27.65
CA ARG A 390 7.53 -9.11 -28.44
C ARG A 390 6.24 -8.60 -27.86
N ASP A 391 5.94 -7.33 -28.11
CA ASP A 391 4.69 -6.66 -27.73
C ASP A 391 4.33 -6.80 -26.24
N ALA A 392 5.34 -6.96 -25.39
CA ALA A 392 5.18 -6.97 -23.95
C ALA A 392 4.96 -5.56 -23.43
N SER A 393 4.07 -5.41 -22.45
CA SER A 393 3.86 -4.14 -21.74
C SER A 393 5.02 -3.90 -20.79
N VAL A 394 5.65 -2.73 -20.90
CA VAL A 394 6.78 -2.29 -20.08
C VAL A 394 6.49 -0.91 -19.53
N SER A 395 6.64 -0.73 -18.22
CA SER A 395 6.74 0.60 -17.61
C SER A 395 8.19 0.89 -17.24
N VAL A 396 8.64 2.11 -17.50
CA VAL A 396 10.05 2.48 -17.28
C VAL A 396 10.18 3.88 -16.69
N ALA A 397 10.98 3.98 -15.65
CA ALA A 397 11.46 5.22 -15.04
C ALA A 397 12.97 5.32 -15.21
N VAL A 398 13.46 6.47 -15.67
CA VAL A 398 14.90 6.80 -15.63
C VAL A 398 15.07 8.00 -14.73
N ARG A 399 15.92 7.86 -13.72
CA ARG A 399 16.12 8.83 -12.65
C ARG A 399 17.52 9.39 -12.70
N ASP A 400 17.69 10.61 -12.18
CA ASP A 400 19.01 11.15 -11.84
C ASP A 400 19.61 10.30 -10.71
N GLY A 401 20.68 9.58 -11.00
CA GLY A 401 21.27 8.62 -10.05
C GLY A 401 21.90 9.29 -8.82
N VAL A 402 22.34 10.55 -8.97
CA VAL A 402 22.95 11.31 -7.85
C VAL A 402 21.88 11.81 -6.87
N ASP A 403 20.75 12.30 -7.41
CA ASP A 403 19.68 12.91 -6.59
C ASP A 403 18.54 11.95 -6.26
N THR A 404 18.70 10.65 -6.56
CA THR A 404 17.69 9.63 -6.29
C THR A 404 18.06 8.80 -5.05
N ASP A 405 17.07 8.49 -4.20
CA ASP A 405 17.21 7.49 -3.17
C ASP A 405 17.30 6.12 -3.81
N TYR A 406 18.49 5.54 -3.81
CA TYR A 406 18.65 4.17 -4.22
C TYR A 406 18.27 3.25 -3.07
N ARG A 407 17.31 2.37 -3.33
CA ARG A 407 16.94 1.30 -2.44
C ARG A 407 17.26 -0.02 -3.12
N GLU A 408 18.28 -0.66 -2.60
CA GLU A 408 18.64 -1.98 -3.07
C GLU A 408 17.54 -2.97 -2.71
N TYR A 409 17.17 -3.82 -3.67
CA TYR A 409 16.16 -4.86 -3.50
C TYR A 409 14.75 -4.35 -3.18
N GLU A 410 14.40 -3.17 -3.67
CA GLU A 410 13.05 -2.60 -3.56
C GLU A 410 11.99 -3.55 -4.13
N ASP A 411 10.78 -3.44 -3.61
CA ASP A 411 9.63 -4.19 -4.12
C ASP A 411 9.29 -3.78 -5.56
N ASN A 412 8.98 -4.74 -6.39
CA ASN A 412 8.69 -4.58 -7.81
C ASN A 412 7.62 -5.58 -8.25
N ILE A 413 7.18 -5.52 -9.50
CA ILE A 413 6.11 -6.39 -10.00
C ILE A 413 6.38 -7.89 -9.82
N PHE A 414 7.64 -8.33 -9.90
CA PHE A 414 7.98 -9.74 -9.69
C PHE A 414 7.79 -10.14 -8.23
N THR A 415 8.36 -9.34 -7.31
CA THR A 415 8.26 -9.64 -5.88
C THR A 415 6.86 -9.44 -5.35
N ASP A 416 6.12 -8.46 -5.87
CA ASP A 416 4.77 -8.19 -5.43
C ASP A 416 3.80 -9.29 -5.88
N LEU A 417 3.73 -9.59 -7.16
CA LEU A 417 2.77 -10.57 -7.66
C LEU A 417 3.04 -12.00 -7.18
N LEU A 418 4.30 -12.34 -6.87
CA LEU A 418 4.67 -13.71 -6.48
C LEU A 418 4.86 -13.89 -4.98
N LEU A 419 5.06 -12.82 -4.20
CA LEU A 419 5.39 -12.94 -2.78
C LEU A 419 4.61 -11.94 -1.91
N THR A 420 4.82 -10.61 -2.06
CA THR A 420 4.39 -9.64 -1.05
C THR A 420 2.88 -9.47 -1.03
N SER A 421 2.19 -9.57 -2.16
CA SER A 421 0.73 -9.56 -2.24
C SER A 421 0.04 -10.75 -1.58
N GLU A 422 0.79 -11.82 -1.30
CA GLU A 422 0.28 -13.04 -0.64
C GLU A 422 0.58 -13.08 0.86
N LEU A 423 1.38 -12.14 1.37
CA LEU A 423 1.82 -12.13 2.75
C LEU A 423 1.27 -10.92 3.51
N LYS A 424 1.17 -11.02 4.82
CA LYS A 424 0.67 -9.94 5.66
C LYS A 424 1.79 -9.06 6.21
N GLY A 425 1.59 -7.76 6.11
CA GLY A 425 2.47 -6.75 6.68
C GLY A 425 3.60 -6.36 5.75
N TYR A 426 4.37 -5.36 6.17
CA TYR A 426 5.50 -4.85 5.40
C TYR A 426 6.64 -5.85 5.35
N ILE A 427 7.20 -6.06 4.18
CA ILE A 427 8.40 -6.88 3.94
C ILE A 427 9.51 -5.94 3.48
N ASN A 428 10.58 -5.91 4.25
CA ASN A 428 11.73 -5.08 3.93
C ASN A 428 12.52 -5.72 2.78
N ARG A 429 12.88 -4.92 1.77
CA ARG A 429 13.72 -5.32 0.63
C ARG A 429 13.37 -6.70 0.03
N PRO A 430 12.14 -6.90 -0.47
CA PRO A 430 11.68 -8.23 -0.90
C PRO A 430 12.51 -8.79 -2.06
N GLY A 431 13.12 -7.97 -2.89
CA GLY A 431 14.05 -8.40 -3.93
C GLY A 431 15.27 -9.16 -3.40
N TYR A 432 15.66 -8.92 -2.14
CA TYR A 432 16.78 -9.62 -1.49
C TYR A 432 16.61 -11.15 -1.47
N TYR A 433 15.39 -11.64 -1.30
CA TYR A 433 15.10 -13.07 -1.27
C TYR A 433 15.29 -13.79 -2.60
N PHE A 434 15.46 -13.04 -3.70
CA PHE A 434 15.57 -13.55 -5.07
C PHE A 434 16.92 -13.29 -5.75
N THR A 435 17.90 -12.73 -5.04
CA THR A 435 19.23 -12.44 -5.61
C THR A 435 19.96 -13.69 -6.07
N ASP A 436 19.73 -14.82 -5.39
CA ASP A 436 20.26 -16.12 -5.74
C ASP A 436 19.33 -17.26 -5.26
N ARG A 437 19.62 -18.49 -5.66
CA ARG A 437 18.88 -19.69 -5.24
C ARG A 437 19.71 -20.57 -4.29
N SER A 438 20.65 -20.01 -3.53
CA SER A 438 21.42 -20.71 -2.52
C SER A 438 20.52 -21.30 -1.42
N ALA A 439 21.01 -22.33 -0.74
CA ALA A 439 20.29 -22.94 0.38
C ALA A 439 20.03 -21.94 1.51
N GLY A 440 20.97 -21.01 1.76
CA GLY A 440 20.81 -19.95 2.75
C GLY A 440 19.68 -18.99 2.37
N ARG A 441 19.63 -18.54 1.12
CA ARG A 441 18.58 -17.62 0.63
C ARG A 441 17.20 -18.26 0.69
N ARG A 442 17.08 -19.51 0.28
CA ARG A 442 15.81 -20.26 0.40
C ARG A 442 15.37 -20.42 1.85
N HIS A 443 16.31 -20.67 2.76
CA HIS A 443 15.99 -20.78 4.19
C HIS A 443 15.50 -19.43 4.77
N MET A 444 16.08 -18.30 4.35
CA MET A 444 15.58 -16.97 4.74
C MET A 444 14.16 -16.72 4.21
N LEU A 445 13.89 -17.04 2.94
CA LEU A 445 12.55 -16.95 2.36
C LEU A 445 11.54 -17.86 3.08
N ASP A 446 11.96 -19.09 3.43
CA ASP A 446 11.13 -20.04 4.16
C ASP A 446 10.78 -19.54 5.58
N ASN A 447 11.73 -18.92 6.27
CA ASN A 447 11.50 -18.25 7.55
C ASN A 447 10.53 -17.06 7.43
N LEU A 448 10.64 -16.27 6.35
CA LEU A 448 9.67 -15.20 6.07
C LEU A 448 8.25 -15.76 5.95
N LEU A 449 8.08 -16.87 5.21
CA LEU A 449 6.78 -17.53 5.03
C LEU A 449 6.24 -18.14 6.33
N LEU A 450 7.09 -18.59 7.24
CA LEU A 450 6.69 -19.03 8.57
C LEU A 450 6.09 -17.89 9.39
N VAL A 451 6.71 -16.70 9.31
CA VAL A 451 6.38 -15.57 10.15
C VAL A 451 5.23 -14.71 9.55
N ARG A 452 5.22 -14.54 8.22
CA ARG A 452 4.30 -13.67 7.50
C ARG A 452 3.14 -14.39 6.85
N GLY A 453 3.00 -15.70 7.05
CA GLY A 453 1.90 -16.47 6.48
C GLY A 453 0.55 -15.83 6.77
N TRP A 454 -0.22 -15.54 5.73
CA TRP A 454 -1.51 -14.87 5.81
C TRP A 454 -2.59 -15.70 5.16
N ARG A 455 -3.71 -15.83 5.86
CA ARG A 455 -4.91 -16.46 5.32
C ARG A 455 -5.73 -15.42 4.55
N LYS A 456 -5.34 -15.17 3.32
CA LYS A 456 -6.00 -14.23 2.42
C LYS A 456 -7.43 -14.69 2.10
N TYR A 457 -7.60 -16.01 1.93
CA TYR A 457 -8.88 -16.63 1.58
C TYR A 457 -9.40 -17.48 2.73
N ASP A 458 -10.71 -17.40 2.98
CA ASP A 458 -11.40 -18.26 3.92
C ASP A 458 -11.60 -19.65 3.28
N LEU A 459 -10.89 -20.65 3.80
CA LEU A 459 -11.01 -22.02 3.32
C LEU A 459 -12.42 -22.61 3.55
N ASP A 460 -13.13 -22.16 4.59
CA ASP A 460 -14.48 -22.63 4.84
C ASP A 460 -15.45 -22.16 3.73
N GLU A 461 -15.21 -20.99 3.15
CA GLU A 461 -15.95 -20.53 1.95
C GLU A 461 -15.55 -21.36 0.72
N ALA A 462 -14.26 -21.55 0.48
CA ALA A 462 -13.77 -22.32 -0.66
C ALA A 462 -14.23 -23.78 -0.63
N LEU A 463 -14.24 -24.42 0.55
CA LEU A 463 -14.70 -25.80 0.73
C LEU A 463 -16.24 -25.92 0.78
N GLY A 464 -16.96 -24.82 0.70
CA GLY A 464 -18.42 -24.76 0.69
C GLY A 464 -19.05 -25.10 2.05
N LYS A 465 -18.35 -24.85 3.15
CA LYS A 465 -18.88 -24.93 4.52
C LYS A 465 -19.59 -23.64 4.92
N LYS A 466 -19.15 -22.52 4.39
CA LYS A 466 -19.70 -21.21 4.58
C LYS A 466 -20.09 -20.64 3.22
N THR A 467 -21.21 -19.96 3.15
CA THR A 467 -21.64 -19.27 1.92
C THR A 467 -20.79 -18.00 1.75
N PHE A 468 -20.23 -17.82 0.58
CA PHE A 468 -19.60 -16.56 0.21
C PHE A 468 -20.69 -15.55 -0.16
N ASP A 469 -20.70 -14.41 0.55
CA ASP A 469 -21.60 -13.30 0.30
C ASP A 469 -20.75 -12.05 0.00
N PRO A 470 -20.51 -11.73 -1.28
CA PRO A 470 -19.60 -10.64 -1.62
C PRO A 470 -20.17 -9.28 -1.23
N LYS A 471 -19.41 -8.50 -0.49
CA LYS A 471 -19.75 -7.11 -0.11
C LYS A 471 -19.96 -6.22 -1.33
N TYR A 472 -19.17 -6.41 -2.36
CA TYR A 472 -19.21 -5.68 -3.62
C TYR A 472 -19.21 -6.66 -4.79
N LEU A 473 -19.95 -6.31 -5.83
CA LEU A 473 -19.91 -7.03 -7.11
C LEU A 473 -18.78 -6.46 -8.00
N PRO A 474 -18.33 -7.25 -9.00
CA PRO A 474 -17.43 -6.75 -10.03
C PRO A 474 -17.97 -5.49 -10.71
N GLU A 475 -17.09 -4.55 -11.04
CA GLU A 475 -17.46 -3.30 -11.72
C GLU A 475 -17.00 -3.27 -13.18
N PRO A 476 -17.79 -3.75 -14.13
CA PRO A 476 -17.44 -3.67 -15.56
C PRO A 476 -17.57 -2.23 -16.11
N ASN A 477 -18.21 -1.34 -15.34
CA ASN A 477 -18.45 0.07 -15.69
C ASN A 477 -18.24 0.97 -14.48
N LEU A 478 -18.14 2.27 -14.73
CA LEU A 478 -18.19 3.27 -13.68
C LEU A 478 -19.57 3.24 -13.02
N ASN A 479 -19.63 3.15 -11.70
CA ASN A 479 -20.86 3.08 -10.94
C ASN A 479 -20.99 4.23 -9.94
N LEU A 480 -22.22 4.71 -9.75
CA LEU A 480 -22.59 5.65 -8.71
C LEU A 480 -23.38 4.91 -7.63
N TYR A 481 -22.86 4.90 -6.42
CA TYR A 481 -23.46 4.21 -5.26
C TYR A 481 -24.11 5.22 -4.35
N GLY A 482 -25.23 4.83 -3.73
CA GLY A 482 -25.88 5.68 -2.77
C GLY A 482 -27.02 5.01 -2.00
N HIS A 483 -27.65 5.81 -1.18
CA HIS A 483 -28.77 5.39 -0.33
C HIS A 483 -29.86 6.43 -0.33
N ILE A 484 -31.10 5.99 -0.20
CA ILE A 484 -32.27 6.87 -0.05
C ILE A 484 -32.88 6.65 1.32
N ASP A 485 -32.88 7.70 2.12
CA ASP A 485 -33.64 7.76 3.36
C ASP A 485 -34.93 8.55 3.21
N SER A 486 -35.88 8.33 4.09
CA SER A 486 -36.97 9.27 4.27
C SER A 486 -36.59 10.28 5.33
N TRP A 487 -37.14 11.49 5.21
CA TRP A 487 -37.04 12.53 6.24
C TRP A 487 -37.46 12.02 7.64
N TYR A 488 -38.23 10.94 7.71
CA TYR A 488 -38.70 10.30 8.96
C TYR A 488 -37.97 8.96 9.25
N GLY A 489 -36.83 8.68 8.62
CA GLY A 489 -36.04 7.48 8.85
C GLY A 489 -36.68 6.17 8.32
N LYS A 490 -37.64 6.23 7.42
CA LYS A 490 -38.24 5.04 6.78
C LYS A 490 -37.54 4.73 5.47
N SER A 491 -37.10 3.50 5.31
CA SER A 491 -36.53 2.98 4.05
C SER A 491 -37.44 3.30 2.86
N GLN A 492 -36.83 3.65 1.76
CA GLN A 492 -37.49 4.03 0.51
C GLN A 492 -37.31 2.96 -0.57
N ALA A 493 -37.53 1.70 -0.22
CA ALA A 493 -37.43 0.55 -1.13
C ALA A 493 -38.23 0.76 -2.42
N GLY A 494 -37.65 0.34 -3.56
CA GLY A 494 -38.27 0.33 -4.87
C GLY A 494 -38.43 1.71 -5.53
N ILE A 495 -37.97 2.80 -4.89
CA ILE A 495 -38.00 4.13 -5.48
C ILE A 495 -37.09 4.19 -6.71
N GLY A 496 -37.60 4.76 -7.80
CA GLY A 496 -36.80 5.05 -8.99
C GLY A 496 -35.86 6.22 -8.77
N ILE A 497 -34.61 6.08 -9.14
CA ILE A 497 -33.58 7.10 -9.10
C ILE A 497 -33.08 7.34 -10.51
N THR A 498 -32.90 8.59 -10.87
CA THR A 498 -32.30 8.99 -12.14
C THR A 498 -31.22 10.04 -11.88
N VAL A 499 -30.06 9.85 -12.50
CA VAL A 499 -28.98 10.83 -12.52
C VAL A 499 -28.88 11.44 -13.91
N LEU A 500 -28.73 12.76 -13.95
CA LEU A 500 -28.32 13.52 -15.12
C LEU A 500 -27.07 14.30 -14.74
N ALA A 501 -25.95 13.99 -15.36
CA ALA A 501 -24.71 14.73 -15.16
C ALA A 501 -24.30 15.46 -16.44
N GLN A 502 -23.71 16.65 -16.27
CA GLN A 502 -23.34 17.53 -17.37
C GLN A 502 -21.99 18.19 -17.09
N ARG A 503 -21.18 18.29 -18.15
CA ARG A 503 -20.01 19.18 -18.24
C ARG A 503 -19.91 19.67 -19.67
N ASP A 504 -20.03 20.98 -19.86
CA ASP A 504 -20.08 21.61 -21.19
C ASP A 504 -21.16 20.96 -22.08
N THR A 505 -20.75 20.31 -23.15
CA THR A 505 -21.62 19.60 -24.10
C THR A 505 -21.78 18.11 -23.81
N LEU A 506 -21.05 17.58 -22.84
CA LEU A 506 -21.10 16.16 -22.48
C LEU A 506 -22.19 15.91 -21.43
N TYR A 507 -23.06 14.96 -21.71
CA TYR A 507 -24.12 14.51 -20.82
C TYR A 507 -23.94 13.02 -20.50
N VAL A 508 -24.09 12.67 -19.23
CA VAL A 508 -24.13 11.29 -18.76
C VAL A 508 -25.42 11.07 -17.98
N THR A 509 -26.13 10.02 -18.31
CA THR A 509 -27.40 9.69 -17.64
C THR A 509 -27.37 8.25 -17.13
N GLY A 510 -28.08 8.00 -16.05
CA GLY A 510 -28.26 6.68 -15.51
C GLY A 510 -29.55 6.60 -14.71
N SER A 511 -30.10 5.39 -14.57
CA SER A 511 -31.26 5.17 -13.73
C SER A 511 -31.26 3.78 -13.13
N THR A 512 -31.84 3.67 -11.92
CA THR A 512 -32.00 2.41 -11.20
C THR A 512 -33.18 2.47 -10.24
N ARG A 513 -33.41 1.40 -9.47
CA ARG A 513 -34.31 1.38 -8.34
C ARG A 513 -33.57 1.05 -7.06
N ALA A 514 -33.97 1.66 -5.98
CA ALA A 514 -33.47 1.32 -4.66
C ALA A 514 -33.89 -0.11 -4.25
N ASP A 515 -32.98 -0.81 -3.60
CA ASP A 515 -33.25 -2.14 -3.02
C ASP A 515 -34.19 -2.07 -1.79
N SER A 516 -34.40 -3.21 -1.11
CA SER A 516 -35.23 -3.29 0.08
C SER A 516 -34.76 -2.45 1.25
N LEU A 517 -33.48 -2.14 1.29
CA LEU A 517 -32.83 -1.31 2.32
C LEU A 517 -32.74 0.16 1.92
N GLY A 518 -33.04 0.51 0.68
CA GLY A 518 -32.91 1.87 0.17
C GLY A 518 -31.58 2.15 -0.56
N ASN A 519 -30.68 1.17 -0.68
CA ASN A 519 -29.42 1.32 -1.40
C ASN A 519 -29.65 1.29 -2.90
N PHE A 520 -28.79 1.94 -3.66
CA PHE A 520 -28.82 1.93 -5.09
C PHE A 520 -27.45 1.94 -5.74
N VAL A 521 -27.35 1.32 -6.92
CA VAL A 521 -26.19 1.39 -7.80
C VAL A 521 -26.67 1.85 -9.16
N ILE A 522 -26.07 2.90 -9.70
CA ILE A 522 -26.37 3.45 -11.03
C ILE A 522 -25.14 3.24 -11.91
N PRO A 523 -25.17 2.34 -12.91
CA PRO A 523 -24.11 2.26 -13.89
C PRO A 523 -24.12 3.53 -14.75
N LEU A 524 -22.94 4.07 -15.00
CA LEU A 524 -22.72 5.29 -15.79
C LEU A 524 -21.85 4.95 -17.00
N ASP A 525 -22.08 5.69 -18.09
CA ASP A 525 -21.13 5.71 -19.19
C ASP A 525 -19.79 6.30 -18.76
N ASP A 526 -18.71 5.91 -19.44
CA ASP A 526 -17.38 6.38 -19.16
C ASP A 526 -17.27 7.89 -19.39
N PHE A 527 -16.75 8.59 -18.39
CA PHE A 527 -16.37 9.99 -18.51
C PHE A 527 -15.15 10.29 -17.65
N TYR A 528 -14.42 11.34 -17.98
CA TYR A 528 -13.25 11.80 -17.24
C TYR A 528 -13.54 13.08 -16.45
N GLY A 529 -12.84 13.23 -15.33
CA GLY A 529 -12.95 14.41 -14.48
C GLY A 529 -14.25 14.49 -13.68
N LYS A 530 -14.60 15.69 -13.28
CA LYS A 530 -15.78 15.98 -12.45
C LYS A 530 -16.93 16.50 -13.29
N MET A 531 -18.14 16.06 -13.00
CA MET A 531 -19.36 16.54 -13.63
C MET A 531 -20.38 17.02 -12.61
N GLU A 532 -21.07 18.12 -12.94
CA GLU A 532 -22.25 18.53 -12.18
C GLU A 532 -23.38 17.55 -12.43
N SER A 533 -24.04 17.11 -11.39
CA SER A 533 -25.11 16.12 -11.49
C SER A 533 -26.38 16.55 -10.76
N LEU A 534 -27.50 16.17 -11.34
CA LEU A 534 -28.83 16.26 -10.77
C LEU A 534 -29.35 14.85 -10.55
N ILE A 535 -29.58 14.46 -9.30
CA ILE A 535 -30.14 13.16 -8.94
C ILE A 535 -31.57 13.38 -8.51
N GLN A 536 -32.50 12.66 -9.13
CA GLN A 536 -33.94 12.78 -8.87
C GLN A 536 -34.49 11.44 -8.40
N THR A 537 -35.43 11.50 -7.44
CA THR A 537 -36.17 10.34 -6.97
C THR A 537 -37.62 10.42 -7.39
N ARG A 538 -38.16 9.31 -7.88
CA ARG A 538 -39.57 9.22 -8.31
C ARG A 538 -40.26 7.99 -7.75
N ARG A 539 -41.52 8.13 -7.35
CA ARG A 539 -42.40 7.01 -7.02
C ARG A 539 -42.99 6.39 -8.30
N ASP A 540 -43.56 5.20 -8.19
CA ASP A 540 -44.19 4.47 -9.30
C ASP A 540 -45.30 5.27 -9.99
N ASN A 541 -45.98 6.17 -9.28
CA ASN A 541 -46.98 7.10 -9.84
C ASN A 541 -46.35 8.30 -10.56
N LYS A 542 -45.04 8.27 -10.90
CA LYS A 542 -44.26 9.34 -11.55
C LYS A 542 -44.19 10.66 -10.79
N LYS A 543 -44.69 10.72 -9.55
CA LYS A 543 -44.57 11.91 -8.70
C LYS A 543 -43.20 11.98 -8.04
N PHE A 544 -42.68 13.20 -7.89
CA PHE A 544 -41.44 13.42 -7.13
C PHE A 544 -41.62 12.96 -5.68
N ASN A 545 -40.63 12.27 -5.17
CA ASN A 545 -40.63 11.86 -3.77
C ASN A 545 -40.04 12.98 -2.90
N ARG A 546 -40.86 13.92 -2.48
CA ARG A 546 -40.43 15.10 -1.69
C ARG A 546 -39.86 14.75 -0.31
N ASN A 547 -40.06 13.52 0.17
CA ASN A 547 -39.61 13.08 1.49
C ASN A 547 -38.32 12.24 1.41
N ALA A 548 -37.74 12.06 0.23
CA ALA A 548 -36.52 11.31 0.04
C ALA A 548 -35.28 12.19 0.26
N LEU A 549 -34.36 11.66 1.06
CA LEU A 549 -33.00 12.17 1.22
C LEU A 549 -32.06 11.25 0.44
N VAL A 550 -31.37 11.79 -0.54
CA VAL A 550 -30.43 11.03 -1.36
C VAL A 550 -29.03 11.24 -0.81
N SER A 551 -28.38 10.18 -0.39
CA SER A 551 -26.97 10.14 -0.01
C SER A 551 -26.16 9.39 -1.05
N LEU A 552 -24.96 9.87 -1.37
CA LEU A 552 -24.01 9.17 -2.24
C LEU A 552 -22.89 8.61 -1.39
N TYR A 553 -22.55 7.35 -1.63
CA TYR A 553 -21.38 6.74 -1.06
C TYR A 553 -20.15 7.17 -1.87
N ARG A 554 -19.26 7.91 -1.26
CA ARG A 554 -18.03 8.43 -1.88
C ARG A 554 -16.77 7.81 -1.32
N THR A 555 -16.90 7.15 -0.16
CA THR A 555 -15.83 6.43 0.49
C THR A 555 -16.01 4.96 0.24
N PHE A 556 -14.98 4.36 -0.28
CA PHE A 556 -14.89 2.92 -0.40
C PHE A 556 -13.75 2.50 0.50
N GLU A 557 -14.03 1.53 1.34
CA GLU A 557 -13.00 1.04 2.23
C GLU A 557 -11.94 0.26 1.44
N PRO A 558 -10.69 0.24 1.85
CA PRO A 558 -10.22 -0.24 3.17
C PRO A 558 -10.40 0.80 4.27
N ASP A 559 -10.62 0.32 5.50
CA ASP A 559 -10.75 1.18 6.68
C ASP A 559 -9.55 2.11 6.83
N MET A 560 -9.81 3.31 7.34
CA MET A 560 -8.75 4.23 7.74
C MET A 560 -7.91 3.59 8.84
N ARG A 561 -6.60 3.64 8.68
CA ARG A 561 -5.66 3.16 9.69
C ARG A 561 -4.54 4.17 9.90
N VAL A 562 -4.07 4.26 11.12
CA VAL A 562 -2.80 4.92 11.40
C VAL A 562 -1.67 3.98 10.98
N LEU A 563 -0.72 4.48 10.22
CA LEU A 563 0.43 3.68 9.78
C LEU A 563 1.22 3.18 10.99
N ASP A 564 1.60 1.92 10.97
CA ASP A 564 2.49 1.35 12.00
C ASP A 564 3.92 1.85 11.79
N PHE A 565 4.67 1.94 12.87
CA PHE A 565 6.08 2.35 12.82
C PHE A 565 6.92 1.45 11.90
N SER A 566 6.67 0.14 11.92
CA SER A 566 7.33 -0.82 11.02
C SER A 566 7.04 -0.60 9.54
N GLU A 567 5.93 0.10 9.21
CA GLU A 567 5.56 0.45 7.84
C GLU A 567 6.07 1.83 7.44
N THR A 568 6.20 2.75 8.42
CA THR A 568 6.55 4.16 8.18
C THR A 568 8.03 4.46 8.29
N ASN A 569 8.80 3.57 8.91
CA ASN A 569 10.24 3.71 9.07
C ASN A 569 10.96 2.54 8.38
N PRO A 570 10.93 2.48 7.04
CA PRO A 570 11.78 1.54 6.34
C PRO A 570 13.23 1.83 6.74
N VAL A 571 13.99 0.80 7.00
CA VAL A 571 15.43 0.93 7.24
C VAL A 571 16.02 1.53 5.96
N TRP A 572 16.38 2.82 6.03
CA TRP A 572 17.09 3.48 4.94
C TRP A 572 18.47 2.87 4.90
N ASP A 573 18.88 2.40 3.72
CA ASP A 573 20.29 2.11 3.52
C ASP A 573 21.07 3.40 3.80
N GLU A 574 22.18 3.29 4.54
CA GLU A 574 23.06 4.44 4.70
C GLU A 574 23.34 5.06 3.34
N PRO A 575 23.40 6.40 3.26
CA PRO A 575 23.73 7.03 1.99
C PRO A 575 25.01 6.38 1.48
N ALA A 576 24.98 5.98 0.23
CA ALA A 576 26.13 5.35 -0.40
C ALA A 576 27.36 6.23 -0.20
N ASP A 577 28.49 5.62 0.07
CA ASP A 577 29.78 6.30 0.00
C ASP A 577 29.96 6.85 -1.42
N THR A 578 29.68 8.13 -1.59
CA THR A 578 29.77 8.83 -2.88
C THR A 578 31.17 9.28 -3.21
N THR A 579 32.17 9.03 -2.34
CA THR A 579 33.53 9.54 -2.49
C THR A 579 34.19 9.11 -3.80
N ALA A 580 34.03 7.86 -4.20
CA ALA A 580 34.55 7.35 -5.47
C ALA A 580 33.81 7.95 -6.68
N LEU A 581 32.49 8.14 -6.56
CA LEU A 581 31.66 8.78 -7.57
C LEU A 581 31.99 10.26 -7.71
N GLU A 582 32.15 10.98 -6.59
CA GLU A 582 32.56 12.39 -6.57
C GLU A 582 33.93 12.59 -7.21
N GLN A 583 34.91 11.73 -6.92
CA GLN A 583 36.23 11.74 -7.57
C GLN A 583 36.13 11.45 -9.04
N SER A 584 35.27 10.54 -9.48
CA SER A 584 35.03 10.23 -10.89
C SER A 584 34.36 11.39 -11.61
N ILE A 585 33.41 12.03 -10.98
CA ILE A 585 32.72 13.23 -11.46
C ILE A 585 33.73 14.38 -11.61
N ASP A 586 34.58 14.61 -10.63
CA ASP A 586 35.59 15.64 -10.64
C ASP A 586 36.65 15.37 -11.74
N SER A 587 37.05 14.13 -11.95
CA SER A 587 37.97 13.75 -12.99
C SER A 587 37.37 13.94 -14.39
N LEU A 588 36.12 13.57 -14.59
CA LEU A 588 35.39 13.77 -15.84
C LEU A 588 35.11 15.26 -16.10
N ALA A 589 34.77 16.03 -15.06
CA ALA A 589 34.61 17.47 -15.14
C ALA A 589 35.94 18.15 -15.56
N THR A 590 37.08 17.61 -15.09
CA THR A 590 38.42 18.10 -15.46
C THR A 590 38.75 17.79 -16.91
N VAL A 591 38.38 16.59 -17.42
CA VAL A 591 38.56 16.22 -18.83
C VAL A 591 37.67 17.07 -19.74
N LEU A 592 36.38 17.28 -19.35
CA LEU A 592 35.45 18.12 -20.09
C LEU A 592 35.84 19.60 -20.12
N LYS A 593 36.53 20.10 -19.09
CA LYS A 593 37.12 21.46 -19.06
C LYS A 593 38.27 21.63 -20.05
N GLY A 594 38.96 20.55 -20.38
CA GLY A 594 40.03 20.55 -21.39
C GLY A 594 39.53 20.71 -22.84
N ASP A 595 38.31 20.29 -23.14
CA ASP A 595 37.67 20.43 -24.46
C ASP A 595 36.75 21.67 -24.44
N SER A 596 37.32 22.88 -24.45
CA SER A 596 36.70 24.21 -24.72
C SER A 596 35.18 24.39 -24.49
N VAL A 597 34.59 23.65 -23.55
CA VAL A 597 33.28 23.98 -22.99
C VAL A 597 33.55 24.99 -21.88
N HIS A 598 33.40 26.28 -22.19
CA HIS A 598 33.36 27.31 -21.17
C HIS A 598 32.20 27.03 -20.20
N MET A 599 32.52 26.36 -19.11
CA MET A 599 31.63 26.37 -17.95
C MET A 599 31.69 27.81 -17.43
N ILE A 600 30.62 28.56 -17.74
CA ILE A 600 30.43 29.86 -17.13
C ILE A 600 30.24 29.62 -15.66
N SER A 601 31.12 30.18 -14.82
CA SER A 601 30.95 30.23 -13.38
C SER A 601 29.56 30.74 -13.06
N GLU A 602 28.89 30.06 -12.17
CA GLU A 602 27.52 30.27 -11.69
C GLU A 602 27.13 31.75 -11.67
N ILE A 603 26.41 32.20 -12.71
CA ILE A 603 25.65 33.44 -12.65
C ILE A 603 24.38 33.08 -11.92
N VAL A 604 24.38 33.35 -10.60
CA VAL A 604 23.16 33.28 -9.80
C VAL A 604 22.23 34.37 -10.29
N VAL A 605 21.49 34.08 -11.35
CA VAL A 605 20.34 34.86 -11.72
C VAL A 605 19.28 34.58 -10.67
N LYS A 606 19.19 35.41 -9.65
CA LYS A 606 18.07 35.45 -8.74
C LYS A 606 16.83 35.92 -9.50
N ALA A 607 16.33 35.08 -10.39
CA ALA A 607 14.98 35.20 -10.89
C ALA A 607 14.10 34.90 -9.67
N LYS A 608 13.43 35.93 -9.14
CA LYS A 608 12.32 35.75 -8.23
C LYS A 608 11.21 35.05 -9.00
N TYR A 609 11.30 33.74 -9.08
CA TYR A 609 10.19 32.90 -9.52
C TYR A 609 9.10 33.08 -8.49
N LYS A 610 8.09 33.91 -8.81
CA LYS A 610 6.86 33.97 -8.03
C LYS A 610 6.14 32.64 -8.24
N ARG A 611 6.45 31.66 -7.39
CA ARG A 611 5.59 30.49 -7.25
C ARG A 611 4.19 31.00 -6.93
N LYS A 612 3.22 30.64 -7.76
CA LYS A 612 1.83 30.57 -7.35
C LYS A 612 1.67 29.27 -6.56
N SER A 613 2.23 29.20 -5.35
CA SER A 613 1.79 28.23 -4.38
C SER A 613 0.46 28.77 -3.83
N LEU A 614 -0.52 27.92 -3.69
CA LEU A 614 -1.78 28.25 -3.01
C LEU A 614 -1.53 28.66 -1.54
N LEU A 615 -0.40 28.24 -0.98
CA LEU A 615 0.18 28.71 0.26
C LEU A 615 1.57 29.25 -0.07
N LYS A 616 1.81 30.53 0.15
CA LYS A 616 3.17 31.08 0.12
C LYS A 616 4.00 30.28 1.12
N ASP A 617 5.22 29.86 0.74
CA ASP A 617 6.12 29.10 1.61
C ASP A 617 6.28 29.75 3.00
N THR A 618 6.25 31.09 3.07
CA THR A 618 6.25 31.85 4.32
C THR A 618 5.01 31.63 5.19
N GLU A 619 3.84 31.35 4.62
CA GLU A 619 2.62 31.14 5.40
C GLU A 619 2.60 29.76 6.06
N THR A 620 3.25 28.78 5.48
CA THR A 620 3.36 27.42 6.08
C THR A 620 4.20 27.44 7.35
N PHE A 621 5.24 28.26 7.40
CA PHE A 621 6.10 28.43 8.59
C PHE A 621 5.45 29.30 9.69
N GLU A 622 4.45 30.09 9.35
CA GLU A 622 3.73 30.93 10.29
C GLU A 622 2.55 30.22 10.95
N ARG A 623 2.23 29.00 10.51
CA ARG A 623 1.11 28.21 10.99
C ARG A 623 1.61 26.98 11.74
N ASP A 624 1.19 26.83 12.98
CA ASP A 624 1.34 25.60 13.73
C ASP A 624 0.13 24.70 13.46
N ILE A 625 0.33 23.67 12.68
CA ILE A 625 -0.75 22.78 12.30
C ILE A 625 -1.06 21.83 13.47
N ILE A 626 -2.33 21.85 13.89
CA ILE A 626 -2.87 21.02 14.97
C ILE A 626 -3.50 19.75 14.38
N GLY A 627 -4.13 19.86 13.20
CA GLY A 627 -4.73 18.72 12.55
C GLY A 627 -5.16 19.04 11.13
N TYR A 628 -5.22 18.01 10.33
CA TYR A 628 -5.78 18.02 8.97
C TYR A 628 -6.82 16.92 8.88
N TYR A 629 -7.99 17.24 8.39
CA TYR A 629 -9.13 16.31 8.37
C TYR A 629 -9.73 16.26 6.97
N ASN A 630 -9.88 15.06 6.43
CA ASN A 630 -10.71 14.84 5.25
C ASN A 630 -12.18 14.77 5.70
N ILE A 631 -12.83 15.93 5.74
CA ILE A 631 -14.22 16.05 6.21
C ILE A 631 -15.18 15.31 5.31
N ARG A 632 -14.89 15.28 4.01
CA ARG A 632 -15.70 14.54 3.04
C ARG A 632 -15.75 13.05 3.40
N GLN A 633 -14.59 12.45 3.57
CA GLN A 633 -14.49 11.05 3.91
C GLN A 633 -15.16 10.74 5.27
N PHE A 634 -14.97 11.61 6.24
CA PHE A 634 -15.57 11.45 7.56
C PHE A 634 -17.10 11.48 7.49
N ILE A 635 -17.68 12.43 6.75
CA ILE A 635 -19.13 12.53 6.55
C ILE A 635 -19.67 11.28 5.85
N ASP A 636 -18.99 10.85 4.78
CA ASP A 636 -19.41 9.70 4.00
C ASP A 636 -19.35 8.42 4.87
N LYS A 637 -18.30 8.25 5.67
CA LYS A 637 -18.19 7.13 6.62
C LYS A 637 -19.33 7.15 7.67
N MET A 638 -19.65 8.31 8.23
CA MET A 638 -20.78 8.43 9.17
C MET A 638 -22.11 8.01 8.53
N ARG A 639 -22.32 8.37 7.26
CA ARG A 639 -23.52 8.00 6.50
C ARG A 639 -23.58 6.51 6.22
N ASP A 640 -22.45 5.93 5.83
CA ASP A 640 -22.34 4.47 5.56
C ASP A 640 -22.63 3.64 6.82
N GLU A 641 -22.19 4.13 7.97
CA GLU A 641 -22.46 3.52 9.28
C GLU A 641 -23.87 3.82 9.81
N GLY A 642 -24.70 4.53 9.05
CA GLY A 642 -26.05 4.94 9.47
C GLY A 642 -26.05 5.96 10.62
N LYS A 643 -24.92 6.64 10.86
CA LYS A 643 -24.80 7.65 11.91
C LYS A 643 -25.34 8.99 11.44
N PHE A 644 -25.90 9.73 12.38
CA PHE A 644 -26.35 11.09 12.13
C PHE A 644 -25.17 12.00 11.82
N VAL A 645 -25.22 12.68 10.67
CA VAL A 645 -24.25 13.72 10.31
C VAL A 645 -24.83 15.06 10.75
N PRO A 646 -24.17 15.79 11.68
CA PRO A 646 -24.67 17.10 12.10
C PRO A 646 -24.68 18.11 10.95
N ASP A 647 -25.78 18.84 10.79
CA ASP A 647 -25.87 19.99 9.87
C ASP A 647 -25.12 21.22 10.38
N ASP A 648 -24.91 21.26 11.69
CA ASP A 648 -24.14 22.29 12.36
C ASP A 648 -22.65 21.98 12.29
N MET A 649 -21.89 22.91 11.71
CA MET A 649 -20.45 22.71 11.47
C MET A 649 -19.63 22.62 12.75
N ALA A 650 -20.02 23.35 13.80
CA ALA A 650 -19.33 23.29 15.08
C ALA A 650 -19.50 21.89 15.71
N TRP A 651 -20.71 21.35 15.63
CA TRP A 651 -20.98 20.01 16.12
C TRP A 651 -20.28 18.95 15.29
N LEU A 652 -20.26 19.10 13.94
CA LEU A 652 -19.50 18.21 13.06
C LEU A 652 -18.02 18.23 13.42
N MET A 653 -17.44 19.41 13.57
CA MET A 653 -16.02 19.55 13.96
C MET A 653 -15.74 19.01 15.36
N HIS A 654 -16.66 19.15 16.30
CA HIS A 654 -16.56 18.52 17.62
C HIS A 654 -16.58 16.99 17.53
N THR A 655 -17.37 16.42 16.60
CA THR A 655 -17.41 14.97 16.37
C THR A 655 -16.09 14.47 15.77
N VAL A 656 -15.51 15.26 14.86
CA VAL A 656 -14.20 14.97 14.25
C VAL A 656 -13.07 15.14 15.28
N ASN A 657 -13.10 16.21 16.05
CA ASN A 657 -12.13 16.51 17.10
C ASN A 657 -12.83 16.97 18.40
N PRO A 658 -12.94 16.11 19.41
CA PRO A 658 -13.62 16.42 20.68
C PRO A 658 -13.03 17.59 21.47
N ASN A 659 -11.82 18.08 21.12
CA ASN A 659 -11.25 19.28 21.73
C ASN A 659 -11.87 20.58 21.24
N ILE A 660 -12.61 20.55 20.12
CA ILE A 660 -13.38 21.67 19.62
C ILE A 660 -14.69 21.71 20.41
N ASP A 661 -14.98 22.84 21.03
CA ASP A 661 -16.26 23.04 21.75
C ASP A 661 -17.45 22.94 20.78
N ARG A 662 -18.57 22.39 21.27
CA ARG A 662 -19.84 22.31 20.49
C ARG A 662 -20.35 23.65 20.01
N ASP A 663 -20.10 24.69 20.79
CA ASP A 663 -20.45 26.06 20.42
C ASP A 663 -19.54 26.57 19.29
N GLY A 664 -18.49 25.83 18.93
CA GLY A 664 -17.56 26.14 17.84
C GLY A 664 -16.71 27.38 18.06
N LEU A 665 -16.76 27.94 19.26
CA LEU A 665 -16.10 29.18 19.61
C LEU A 665 -14.81 28.99 20.40
N ARG A 666 -14.60 27.80 20.96
CA ARG A 666 -13.47 27.52 21.84
C ARG A 666 -12.74 26.24 21.45
N TYR A 667 -11.44 26.34 21.41
CA TYR A 667 -10.53 25.22 21.40
C TYR A 667 -9.70 25.29 22.67
N ARG A 668 -9.87 24.42 23.62
CA ARG A 668 -9.30 24.29 24.97
C ARG A 668 -8.63 25.53 25.60
N VAL A 669 -7.97 26.40 24.82
CA VAL A 669 -7.14 27.50 25.30
C VAL A 669 -7.52 28.86 24.68
N ASP A 670 -8.13 28.87 23.50
CA ASP A 670 -8.41 30.10 22.71
C ASP A 670 -9.74 30.07 21.98
N SER A 671 -10.14 31.23 21.48
CA SER A 671 -11.26 31.33 20.55
C SER A 671 -10.90 30.69 19.21
N LEU A 672 -11.78 29.84 18.70
CA LEU A 672 -11.65 29.23 17.39
C LEU A 672 -12.26 30.16 16.34
N LYS A 673 -11.49 30.46 15.31
CA LYS A 673 -11.95 31.24 14.14
C LYS A 673 -12.05 30.33 12.93
N TYR A 674 -13.03 30.56 12.09
CA TYR A 674 -13.29 29.78 10.90
C TYR A 674 -13.02 30.57 9.63
N SER A 675 -12.48 29.89 8.63
CA SER A 675 -12.34 30.43 7.29
C SER A 675 -12.73 29.38 6.23
N ALA A 676 -13.12 29.83 5.06
CA ALA A 676 -13.41 28.96 3.95
C ALA A 676 -12.65 29.49 2.72
N ASN A 677 -11.81 28.63 2.12
CA ASN A 677 -10.88 28.99 1.06
C ASN A 677 -10.07 30.27 1.38
N GLY A 678 -9.61 30.37 2.63
CA GLY A 678 -8.78 31.49 3.12
C GLY A 678 -9.53 32.80 3.43
N LYS A 679 -10.87 32.82 3.37
CA LYS A 679 -11.67 33.99 3.76
C LYS A 679 -12.37 33.70 5.08
N ASP A 680 -12.28 34.65 6.02
CA ASP A 680 -12.96 34.54 7.32
C ASP A 680 -14.47 34.37 7.13
N ILE A 681 -15.06 33.41 7.84
CA ILE A 681 -16.48 33.08 7.76
C ILE A 681 -17.05 32.81 9.15
N SER A 682 -18.31 33.13 9.33
CA SER A 682 -19.03 32.72 10.54
C SER A 682 -19.76 31.40 10.34
N LEU A 683 -19.81 30.56 11.38
CA LEU A 683 -20.40 29.22 11.35
C LEU A 683 -21.82 29.14 10.78
N PRO A 684 -22.75 30.09 11.06
CA PRO A 684 -24.08 30.03 10.50
C PRO A 684 -24.13 29.99 8.97
N PHE A 685 -23.12 30.57 8.29
CA PHE A 685 -23.01 30.52 6.83
C PHE A 685 -22.54 29.18 6.28
N LEU A 686 -22.04 28.29 7.14
CA LEU A 686 -21.62 26.93 6.76
C LEU A 686 -22.75 25.91 7.00
N LYS A 687 -23.86 26.31 7.59
CA LYS A 687 -24.99 25.39 7.84
C LYS A 687 -25.52 24.83 6.51
N GLY A 688 -25.64 23.51 6.45
CA GLY A 688 -26.09 22.83 5.22
C GLY A 688 -25.04 22.74 4.11
N CYS A 689 -23.79 23.16 4.35
CA CYS A 689 -22.71 23.08 3.37
C CYS A 689 -21.88 21.80 3.43
N ASN A 690 -22.36 20.78 4.17
CA ASN A 690 -21.60 19.52 4.38
C ASN A 690 -21.17 18.85 3.08
N ASP A 691 -21.97 18.96 2.03
CA ASP A 691 -21.61 18.39 0.72
C ASP A 691 -20.61 19.26 -0.08
N MET A 692 -20.27 20.41 0.41
CA MET A 692 -19.36 21.36 -0.25
C MET A 692 -17.99 21.39 0.41
N ILE A 693 -17.84 20.77 1.59
CA ILE A 693 -16.57 20.74 2.31
C ILE A 693 -15.79 19.52 1.89
N GLU A 694 -14.54 19.73 1.53
CA GLU A 694 -13.58 18.67 1.21
C GLU A 694 -12.70 18.38 2.42
N THR A 695 -12.03 19.39 2.93
CA THR A 695 -11.06 19.22 4.02
C THR A 695 -11.17 20.35 5.05
N ALA A 696 -10.63 20.10 6.24
CA ALA A 696 -10.43 21.09 7.28
C ALA A 696 -8.98 21.06 7.78
N LEU A 697 -8.34 22.23 7.78
CA LEU A 697 -7.00 22.44 8.35
C LEU A 697 -7.16 23.22 9.65
N LEU A 698 -6.81 22.60 10.77
CA LEU A 698 -6.80 23.22 12.08
C LEU A 698 -5.37 23.62 12.44
N TYR A 699 -5.12 24.89 12.75
CA TYR A 699 -3.79 25.39 13.05
C TYR A 699 -3.81 26.54 14.01
N ARG A 700 -2.67 26.83 14.64
CA ARG A 700 -2.44 28.06 15.39
C ARG A 700 -1.79 29.09 14.50
N ASP A 701 -2.38 30.28 14.47
CA ASP A 701 -1.90 31.41 13.67
C ASP A 701 -0.82 32.19 14.45
N LYS A 702 0.41 32.10 13.98
CA LYS A 702 1.56 32.81 14.57
C LYS A 702 1.63 34.28 14.16
N THR A 703 0.84 34.72 13.23
CA THR A 703 0.89 36.14 12.74
C THR A 703 0.63 37.13 13.87
N GLY A 704 -0.20 36.76 14.82
CA GLY A 704 -0.46 37.55 16.02
C GLY A 704 0.73 37.70 16.98
N LEU A 705 1.75 36.83 16.88
CA LEU A 705 2.94 36.88 17.69
C LEU A 705 3.91 37.98 17.22
N LYS A 706 3.92 38.34 15.96
CA LYS A 706 4.78 39.42 15.41
C LYS A 706 4.41 40.80 15.95
N SER A 707 3.20 40.97 16.44
CA SER A 707 2.74 42.22 17.06
C SER A 707 3.13 42.34 18.56
N LEU A 708 3.66 41.27 19.15
CA LEU A 708 4.18 41.27 20.49
C LEU A 708 5.67 41.57 20.38
N ASN A 709 6.16 42.69 20.98
CA ASN A 709 7.58 42.98 21.08
C ASN A 709 8.28 41.86 21.92
N PHE A 710 8.75 40.82 21.25
CA PHE A 710 9.60 39.83 21.84
C PHE A 710 11.01 40.43 22.02
N ASP A 711 11.57 40.29 23.22
CA ASP A 711 12.94 40.65 23.50
C ASP A 711 13.88 39.88 22.54
N LYS A 712 14.91 40.50 22.01
CA LYS A 712 15.83 39.99 20.98
C LYS A 712 16.56 38.69 21.37
N ASN A 713 16.40 38.23 22.60
CA ASN A 713 17.01 36.99 23.12
C ASN A 713 16.14 35.73 22.96
N PHE A 714 14.94 35.85 22.45
CA PHE A 714 14.02 34.71 22.21
C PHE A 714 14.32 34.07 20.86
N ARG A 715 15.38 33.30 20.79
CA ARG A 715 15.64 32.40 19.67
C ARG A 715 14.91 31.06 19.91
N VAL A 716 13.64 31.01 19.67
CA VAL A 716 12.94 29.75 19.51
C VAL A 716 13.30 29.23 18.11
N LYS A 717 14.01 28.13 18.02
CA LYS A 717 14.21 27.44 16.75
C LYS A 717 12.86 26.99 16.25
N GLU A 718 12.63 27.05 14.93
CA GLU A 718 11.36 26.61 14.31
C GLU A 718 10.96 25.18 14.68
N THR A 719 11.94 24.28 14.87
CA THR A 719 11.76 22.92 15.38
C THR A 719 11.20 22.88 16.80
N ASP A 720 11.53 23.84 17.65
CA ASP A 720 11.13 23.88 19.06
C ASP A 720 9.67 24.33 19.23
N MET A 721 9.15 25.11 18.28
CA MET A 721 7.75 25.59 18.31
C MET A 721 6.76 24.46 17.99
N VAL A 722 7.11 23.54 17.10
CA VAL A 722 6.28 22.35 16.81
C VAL A 722 6.23 21.45 18.05
N ASP A 723 7.34 21.27 18.75
CA ASP A 723 7.43 20.46 19.98
C ASP A 723 6.66 21.05 21.17
N ILE A 724 6.56 22.38 21.27
CA ILE A 724 5.78 23.06 22.32
C ILE A 724 4.29 22.74 22.21
N PHE A 725 3.75 22.64 20.99
CA PHE A 725 2.32 22.41 20.78
C PHE A 725 1.94 20.93 20.70
N THR A 726 2.91 20.04 20.57
CA THR A 726 2.70 18.59 20.42
C THR A 726 2.86 17.77 21.69
N ASN A 727 2.96 18.40 22.88
CA ASN A 727 3.13 17.74 24.18
C ASN A 727 4.46 17.00 24.40
N ASN A 728 5.53 17.32 23.67
CA ASN A 728 6.84 16.83 24.06
C ASN A 728 7.41 17.72 25.16
N ARG A 729 7.45 17.19 26.35
CA ARG A 729 8.14 17.75 27.51
C ARG A 729 9.65 17.66 27.28
N THR A 730 10.20 18.54 26.48
CA THR A 730 11.63 18.88 26.52
C THR A 730 11.79 20.23 27.20
N ALA A 731 12.88 20.44 27.84
CA ALA A 731 13.11 21.41 28.94
C ALA A 731 12.84 22.91 28.64
N ASP A 732 12.48 23.27 27.42
CA ASP A 732 12.29 24.69 27.04
C ASP A 732 10.83 25.15 27.03
N VAL A 733 9.88 24.30 27.44
CA VAL A 733 8.44 24.63 27.54
C VAL A 733 8.15 25.69 28.60
N ASP A 734 9.04 25.88 29.56
CA ASP A 734 8.86 26.86 30.65
C ASP A 734 9.00 28.32 30.20
N THR A 735 9.41 28.58 28.98
CA THR A 735 9.67 29.93 28.48
C THR A 735 8.47 30.62 27.81
N ILE A 736 7.46 29.86 27.35
CA ILE A 736 6.23 30.46 26.83
C ILE A 736 5.14 30.42 27.91
N SER A 737 4.76 31.58 28.40
CA SER A 737 3.72 31.66 29.43
C SER A 737 2.36 31.21 28.83
N GLN A 738 1.51 30.61 29.67
CA GLN A 738 0.12 30.27 29.29
C GLN A 738 -0.64 31.48 28.73
N THR A 739 -0.28 32.70 29.16
CA THR A 739 -0.87 33.94 28.66
C THR A 739 -0.47 34.21 27.20
N GLN A 740 0.74 33.82 26.80
CA GLN A 740 1.22 33.94 25.42
C GLN A 740 0.55 32.89 24.51
N LEU A 741 0.41 31.66 24.99
CA LEU A 741 -0.35 30.60 24.30
C LEU A 741 -1.82 31.02 24.07
N ARG A 742 -2.45 31.69 25.03
CA ARG A 742 -3.83 32.19 24.92
C ARG A 742 -4.02 33.32 23.91
N ARG A 743 -2.94 33.96 23.48
CA ARG A 743 -2.99 35.03 22.45
C ARG A 743 -2.87 34.50 21.01
N MET A 744 -2.53 33.25 20.85
CA MET A 744 -2.47 32.59 19.55
C MET A 744 -3.89 32.20 19.13
N ALA A 745 -4.36 32.77 18.03
CA ALA A 745 -5.65 32.37 17.50
C ALA A 745 -5.59 30.94 16.92
N VAL A 746 -6.51 30.08 17.35
CA VAL A 746 -6.75 28.82 16.66
C VAL A 746 -7.68 29.08 15.49
N ARG A 747 -7.29 28.61 14.31
CA ARG A 747 -8.07 28.74 13.07
C ARG A 747 -8.41 27.39 12.50
N CYS A 748 -9.57 27.30 11.89
CA CYS A 748 -10.01 26.15 11.12
C CYS A 748 -10.33 26.62 9.70
N ASP A 749 -9.44 26.32 8.76
CA ASP A 749 -9.65 26.63 7.34
C ASP A 749 -10.32 25.43 6.65
N PHE A 750 -11.51 25.65 6.13
CA PHE A 750 -12.20 24.70 5.27
C PHE A 750 -11.80 24.88 3.83
N THR A 751 -11.40 23.83 3.16
CA THR A 751 -11.33 23.79 1.71
C THR A 751 -12.70 23.40 1.19
N MET A 752 -13.29 24.31 0.43
CA MET A 752 -14.60 24.14 -0.16
C MET A 752 -14.44 23.71 -1.61
N ASN A 753 -15.35 22.86 -2.09
CA ASN A 753 -15.40 22.52 -3.51
C ASN A 753 -15.92 23.69 -4.36
N GLU A 754 -15.88 23.55 -5.68
CA GLU A 754 -16.22 24.59 -6.66
C GLU A 754 -17.67 25.10 -6.56
N ARG A 755 -18.55 24.40 -5.85
CA ARG A 755 -19.96 24.80 -5.67
C ARG A 755 -20.19 25.78 -4.54
N TRP A 756 -19.19 25.95 -3.68
CA TRP A 756 -19.38 26.85 -2.57
C TRP A 756 -19.39 28.32 -3.04
N ASN A 757 -20.55 28.96 -2.79
CA ASN A 757 -20.71 30.37 -3.02
C ASN A 757 -20.94 31.05 -1.67
N PRO A 758 -20.07 31.96 -1.23
CA PRO A 758 -20.20 32.64 0.06
C PRO A 758 -21.45 33.54 0.18
N SER A 759 -22.14 33.80 -0.92
CA SER A 759 -23.34 34.63 -0.95
C SER A 759 -24.66 33.86 -1.07
N GLY A 760 -24.65 32.54 -1.11
CA GLY A 760 -25.85 31.72 -1.31
C GLY A 760 -25.95 30.50 -0.42
N VAL A 761 -27.00 30.40 0.38
CA VAL A 761 -27.38 29.18 1.11
C VAL A 761 -28.21 28.31 0.18
N PHE A 762 -27.69 27.14 -0.22
CA PHE A 762 -28.47 26.15 -0.96
C PHE A 762 -29.19 25.24 0.03
N ALA A 763 -30.50 25.48 0.19
CA ALA A 763 -31.35 24.53 0.89
C ALA A 763 -31.46 23.23 0.04
N PRO A 764 -31.27 22.02 0.61
CA PRO A 764 -31.53 20.79 -0.11
C PRO A 764 -32.98 20.75 -0.57
N THR A 765 -33.19 20.58 -1.87
CA THR A 765 -34.54 20.39 -2.41
C THR A 765 -34.94 18.93 -2.21
N HIS A 766 -36.00 18.69 -1.47
CA HIS A 766 -36.49 17.34 -1.14
C HIS A 766 -36.71 16.47 -2.39
N GLY A 767 -36.09 15.29 -2.38
CA GLY A 767 -36.19 14.33 -3.49
C GLY A 767 -35.33 14.64 -4.72
N ILE A 768 -34.57 15.73 -4.66
CA ILE A 768 -33.63 16.16 -5.71
C ILE A 768 -32.32 16.51 -5.03
N ARG A 769 -31.23 15.94 -5.50
CA ARG A 769 -29.88 16.29 -5.04
C ARG A 769 -29.07 16.83 -6.22
N ARG A 770 -28.50 18.03 -6.05
CA ARG A 770 -27.47 18.57 -6.94
C ARG A 770 -26.12 18.30 -6.30
N THR A 771 -25.21 17.71 -7.04
CA THR A 771 -23.88 17.34 -6.53
C THR A 771 -22.88 17.20 -7.67
N ILE A 772 -21.59 17.11 -7.33
CA ILE A 772 -20.56 16.76 -8.29
C ILE A 772 -20.32 15.27 -8.19
N ILE A 773 -20.30 14.59 -9.31
CA ILE A 773 -19.84 13.20 -9.40
C ILE A 773 -18.46 13.14 -10.04
N GLN A 774 -17.66 12.19 -9.60
CA GLN A 774 -16.31 11.94 -10.10
C GLN A 774 -16.35 10.81 -11.12
N GLY A 775 -15.82 11.06 -12.31
CA GLY A 775 -15.49 10.05 -13.30
C GLY A 775 -14.04 9.58 -13.17
N TYR A 776 -13.53 8.99 -14.23
CA TYR A 776 -12.12 8.61 -14.29
C TYR A 776 -11.20 9.82 -14.24
N ASN A 777 -10.04 9.65 -13.63
CA ASN A 777 -9.00 10.67 -13.65
C ASN A 777 -8.40 10.75 -15.07
N GLU A 778 -8.17 11.97 -15.54
CA GLU A 778 -7.48 12.21 -16.81
C GLU A 778 -5.99 11.93 -16.60
N PRO A 779 -5.39 10.97 -17.33
CA PRO A 779 -3.94 10.75 -17.25
C PRO A 779 -3.24 11.98 -17.85
N ALA A 780 -2.26 12.51 -17.12
CA ALA A 780 -1.39 13.56 -17.65
C ALA A 780 -0.23 12.95 -18.42
N GLN A 781 0.33 13.69 -19.35
CA GLN A 781 1.52 13.28 -20.07
C GLN A 781 2.76 13.74 -19.31
N PHE A 782 3.71 12.82 -19.10
CA PHE A 782 5.01 13.17 -18.55
C PHE A 782 5.79 14.02 -19.53
N TYR A 783 6.31 15.15 -19.07
CA TYR A 783 7.10 16.06 -19.90
C TYR A 783 8.60 15.74 -19.72
N SER A 784 9.25 15.34 -20.80
CA SER A 784 10.70 15.17 -20.86
C SER A 784 11.29 16.25 -21.79
N PRO A 785 11.97 17.28 -21.25
CA PRO A 785 12.53 18.35 -22.07
C PRO A 785 13.65 17.84 -22.96
N GLN A 786 13.81 18.46 -24.12
CA GLN A 786 14.88 18.23 -25.09
C GLN A 786 15.78 19.45 -25.14
N TYR A 787 17.09 19.23 -25.08
CA TYR A 787 18.11 20.28 -25.01
C TYR A 787 19.02 20.34 -26.26
N ALA A 788 18.62 19.71 -27.38
CA ALA A 788 19.43 19.64 -28.58
C ALA A 788 19.84 21.00 -29.15
N ASP A 789 18.95 22.00 -29.06
CA ASP A 789 19.09 23.32 -29.71
C ASP A 789 19.15 24.48 -28.70
N ILE A 790 19.40 24.23 -27.42
CA ILE A 790 19.46 25.29 -26.43
C ILE A 790 20.79 26.03 -26.51
N SER A 791 20.72 27.35 -26.69
CA SER A 791 21.87 28.23 -26.57
C SER A 791 22.36 28.27 -25.13
N VAL A 792 23.66 28.41 -24.91
CA VAL A 792 24.30 28.45 -23.58
C VAL A 792 23.71 29.56 -22.68
N LEU A 793 23.02 30.55 -23.25
CA LEU A 793 22.42 31.70 -22.54
C LEU A 793 21.02 31.41 -21.96
N ASP A 794 20.33 30.38 -22.47
CA ASP A 794 18.94 30.09 -22.12
C ASP A 794 18.77 28.72 -21.41
N VAL A 795 19.84 28.21 -20.78
CA VAL A 795 19.79 26.89 -20.12
C VAL A 795 18.86 26.94 -18.90
N PRO A 796 17.77 26.19 -18.89
CA PRO A 796 16.84 26.18 -17.77
C PRO A 796 17.48 25.49 -16.55
N ASP A 797 17.08 25.90 -15.34
CA ASP A 797 17.46 25.23 -14.11
C ASP A 797 16.69 23.90 -13.95
N ASP A 798 17.15 22.86 -14.64
CA ASP A 798 16.51 21.54 -14.63
C ASP A 798 16.97 20.69 -13.44
N THR A 799 16.13 20.68 -12.42
CA THR A 799 16.34 19.95 -11.17
C THR A 799 15.48 18.69 -11.05
N ARG A 800 15.03 18.15 -12.18
CA ARG A 800 14.19 16.95 -12.18
C ARG A 800 14.95 15.76 -11.63
N ARG A 801 14.32 14.99 -10.77
CA ARG A 801 14.81 13.72 -10.25
C ARG A 801 14.43 12.56 -11.17
N THR A 802 13.22 12.60 -11.74
CA THR A 802 12.78 11.67 -12.80
C THR A 802 13.03 12.34 -14.14
N LEU A 803 14.02 11.80 -14.89
CA LEU A 803 14.43 12.32 -16.19
C LEU A 803 13.52 11.84 -17.31
N TYR A 804 13.00 10.60 -17.19
CA TYR A 804 12.10 9.99 -18.15
C TYR A 804 11.12 9.05 -17.44
N TRP A 805 9.88 9.08 -17.87
CA TRP A 805 8.82 8.17 -17.45
C TRP A 805 7.98 7.78 -18.64
N ASN A 806 7.81 6.48 -18.84
CA ASN A 806 6.87 5.93 -19.80
C ASN A 806 6.14 4.73 -19.17
N PRO A 807 4.85 4.89 -18.86
CA PRO A 807 4.05 3.82 -18.26
C PRO A 807 3.63 2.73 -19.26
N SER A 808 3.72 2.98 -20.57
CA SER A 808 3.05 2.16 -21.58
C SER A 808 3.96 1.88 -22.79
N ALA A 809 5.28 1.70 -22.54
CA ALA A 809 6.20 1.25 -23.56
C ALA A 809 5.90 -0.20 -23.98
N ARG A 810 6.24 -0.54 -25.22
CA ARG A 810 6.09 -1.87 -25.78
C ARG A 810 7.39 -2.38 -26.38
N THR A 811 7.70 -3.66 -26.15
CA THR A 811 8.86 -4.28 -26.77
C THR A 811 8.66 -4.48 -28.26
N ASP A 812 9.71 -4.22 -29.06
CA ASP A 812 9.72 -4.41 -30.50
C ASP A 812 9.92 -5.89 -30.92
N ALA A 813 10.19 -6.12 -32.19
CA ALA A 813 10.43 -7.46 -32.76
C ALA A 813 11.66 -8.16 -32.14
N ASN A 814 12.61 -7.41 -31.61
CA ASN A 814 13.83 -7.90 -30.96
C ASN A 814 13.68 -8.02 -29.43
N GLY A 815 12.48 -7.72 -28.90
CA GLY A 815 12.22 -7.68 -27.46
C GLY A 815 12.81 -6.42 -26.82
N GLU A 816 13.03 -5.34 -27.56
CA GLU A 816 13.72 -4.15 -27.09
C GLU A 816 12.79 -2.94 -26.96
N VAL A 817 13.11 -2.07 -25.97
CA VAL A 817 12.56 -0.72 -25.83
C VAL A 817 13.71 0.26 -25.85
N HIS A 818 13.71 1.17 -26.83
CA HIS A 818 14.71 2.20 -26.98
C HIS A 818 14.26 3.49 -26.31
N ILE A 819 15.09 4.00 -25.39
CA ILE A 819 14.81 5.19 -24.59
C ILE A 819 15.83 6.26 -24.95
N GLU A 820 15.32 7.43 -25.27
CA GLU A 820 16.11 8.64 -25.53
C GLU A 820 15.66 9.71 -24.55
N LEU A 821 16.61 10.31 -23.83
CA LEU A 821 16.33 11.34 -22.84
C LEU A 821 17.49 12.34 -22.74
N TYR A 822 17.27 13.42 -22.02
CA TYR A 822 18.30 14.40 -21.71
C TYR A 822 18.51 14.48 -20.21
N ASN A 823 19.79 14.51 -19.81
CA ASN A 823 20.18 14.71 -18.41
C ASN A 823 19.75 16.09 -17.90
N GLY A 824 19.63 16.24 -16.60
CA GLY A 824 19.35 17.51 -15.93
C GLY A 824 20.59 18.41 -15.86
N ARG A 825 20.55 19.40 -14.98
CA ARG A 825 21.63 20.37 -14.78
C ARG A 825 22.91 19.78 -14.18
N ASN A 826 22.85 18.64 -13.55
CA ASN A 826 23.98 18.03 -12.85
C ASN A 826 24.66 16.98 -13.73
N MET A 827 25.97 16.78 -13.53
CA MET A 827 26.62 15.57 -13.98
C MET A 827 26.09 14.40 -13.16
N SER A 828 25.57 13.38 -13.83
CA SER A 828 24.92 12.27 -13.16
C SER A 828 25.09 10.96 -13.90
N TYR A 829 24.77 9.87 -13.24
CA TYR A 829 24.54 8.56 -13.85
C TYR A 829 23.04 8.25 -13.86
N LEU A 830 22.65 7.28 -14.70
CA LEU A 830 21.26 6.87 -14.80
C LEU A 830 20.93 5.78 -13.78
N ASN A 831 19.82 5.95 -13.09
CA ASN A 831 19.17 4.92 -12.31
C ASN A 831 17.86 4.54 -13.03
N VAL A 832 17.82 3.34 -13.60
CA VAL A 832 16.70 2.84 -14.39
C VAL A 832 15.91 1.83 -13.57
N SER A 833 14.61 2.04 -13.42
CA SER A 833 13.66 1.06 -12.91
C SER A 833 12.71 0.70 -14.04
N ALA A 834 12.63 -0.57 -14.39
CA ALA A 834 11.69 -1.02 -15.40
C ALA A 834 10.98 -2.31 -14.95
N GLU A 835 9.71 -2.38 -15.26
CA GLU A 835 8.85 -3.51 -14.94
C GLU A 835 8.05 -3.93 -16.18
N ALA A 836 7.90 -5.22 -16.35
CA ALA A 836 7.23 -5.82 -17.49
C ALA A 836 6.37 -6.99 -17.08
N ILE A 837 5.31 -7.22 -17.83
CA ILE A 837 4.49 -8.43 -17.74
C ILE A 837 4.16 -8.94 -19.14
N ALA A 838 4.34 -10.23 -19.36
CA ALA A 838 3.93 -10.89 -20.59
C ALA A 838 3.42 -12.31 -20.30
N ASP A 839 2.21 -12.61 -20.78
CA ASP A 839 1.54 -13.89 -20.58
C ASP A 839 1.52 -14.34 -19.09
N GLY A 840 1.20 -13.41 -18.19
CA GLY A 840 1.12 -13.69 -16.76
C GLY A 840 2.49 -13.83 -16.05
N ARG A 841 3.60 -13.56 -16.73
CA ARG A 841 4.95 -13.66 -16.19
C ARG A 841 5.51 -12.26 -15.94
N PRO A 842 5.72 -11.88 -14.66
CA PRO A 842 6.32 -10.60 -14.34
C PRO A 842 7.85 -10.63 -14.46
N ALA A 843 8.44 -9.49 -14.83
CA ALA A 843 9.87 -9.26 -14.81
C ALA A 843 10.15 -7.81 -14.37
N ALA A 844 11.26 -7.62 -13.66
CA ALA A 844 11.70 -6.30 -13.24
C ALA A 844 13.21 -6.19 -13.33
N VAL A 845 13.69 -4.97 -13.55
CA VAL A 845 15.12 -4.64 -13.47
C VAL A 845 15.31 -3.29 -12.80
N THR A 846 16.29 -3.24 -11.91
CA THR A 846 16.86 -1.99 -11.41
C THR A 846 18.32 -1.94 -11.86
N TYR A 847 18.67 -0.91 -12.64
CA TYR A 847 20.00 -0.78 -13.28
C TYR A 847 20.59 0.59 -13.00
N MET A 848 21.88 0.62 -12.68
CA MET A 848 22.65 1.85 -12.58
C MET A 848 23.74 1.86 -13.64
N SER A 849 23.86 2.94 -14.42
CA SER A 849 24.89 3.07 -15.46
C SER A 849 26.29 3.18 -14.86
N TYR A 850 26.39 3.63 -13.61
CA TYR A 850 27.63 3.64 -12.82
C TYR A 850 27.42 2.77 -11.58
N PRO A 851 27.81 1.49 -11.63
CA PRO A 851 27.60 0.58 -10.50
C PRO A 851 28.49 0.97 -9.33
N LYS A 852 27.92 0.95 -8.12
CA LYS A 852 28.71 1.03 -6.89
C LYS A 852 29.68 -0.16 -6.85
N GLU A 853 30.93 0.08 -6.51
CA GLU A 853 31.83 -1.00 -6.14
C GLU A 853 31.22 -1.72 -4.91
N GLN A 854 30.91 -2.99 -5.06
CA GLN A 854 30.50 -3.81 -3.93
C GLN A 854 31.70 -3.92 -2.98
N LYS A 855 31.62 -3.29 -1.81
CA LYS A 855 32.54 -3.49 -0.71
C LYS A 855 32.34 -4.86 -0.05
#